data_4cee03deba3580ffb929ba4c070050d7
#
_entry.id   4cee03deba3580ffb929ba4c070050d7
#
_cell.length_a   1.000
_cell.length_b   1.000
_cell.length_c   1.000
_cell.angle_alpha   90.00
_cell.angle_beta   90.00
_cell.angle_gamma   90.00
#
_symmetry.space_group_name_H-M   'P 1'
#
loop_
_entity.id
_entity.type
_entity.pdbx_description
1 polymer ?
#
loop_
_entity_poly.entity_id
_entity_poly.type
_entity_poly.pdbx_seq_one_letter_code
_entity_poly.pdbx_strand_id
1 'polypeptide(L)'
;MSEELFPVTALDEGQEATVRLLSGGEALTGRLGAMGIIPGTRIKLLRKSRGQIIVLASDTRVALGKGQAEKILVKRERPYETPGQPEAGRNLLVALAGQPNVGKTTVFNLLTGLSQHIGNWPGKTVERKEGVHRVKDTEIRLVDLPGTYSLSAYSEEEKVTREFLIHEHPDITVLFVNASALERSLYLLTELLLLRSPVIVAVNMIDVAENQGVRIDTKALQASLGLPVVSTVATKNQGIKDLLDEILKMAESTDGYLPKIPEVTEDHRDIYLKISELTRDHIPLPYTVEWVVTKLMEGDSEVTEAFHGIIPTGTWNEIQALLVEHEDALRAVVGGRYDWIEDATRAAVSRFKRGQVLMTDRIDHVLTRPSTGIPVLLGILALVFLVTFAVGYPLQGWLESLTSSLGSAVETGLQGEPQWIKGLLVDGIIGGAGSVLTFVPILVIFFFVMSFLENVGYMARAAFVMDRFMHIIGLHGKSFLPMCLGFGCNVASVLGARIVESRKARLLTIFLTPFVPCTGRLAVITFVSAAIFAGKALLVTWLLVALNIVMLGVAGMLIGRLLLREEPVPFIMELPLYHKPDFRTIGIVVWHRTIAFVKKAGTVILLFSIVLWIMSNVPAGGIDNSILGKIGMFLEPIGRPLGLDWRMVVALLSSVIAKENSVATLGILYSVGDQGLLSVLSAAIPRASALSFLVVLMLFIPCVPTIAVMRQEMADRKWFIISFAFMLFLSYFTGMAVYALARAAGI
;
A
#
# COMPACT_ATOMS: atom_id res chain seq x y z
N MET A 1 -41.09 -20.03 2.30
CA MET A 1 -40.70 -21.34 1.75
C MET A 1 -39.32 -21.65 2.33
N SER A 2 -39.19 -22.80 3.04
CA SER A 2 -37.94 -23.20 3.67
C SER A 2 -36.84 -23.38 2.59
N GLU A 3 -35.71 -22.70 2.73
CA GLU A 3 -34.54 -22.91 1.87
C GLU A 3 -34.11 -24.37 2.06
N GLU A 4 -34.22 -25.19 1.02
CA GLU A 4 -33.70 -26.57 1.07
C GLU A 4 -32.17 -26.53 1.02
N LEU A 5 -31.58 -26.66 2.19
CA LEU A 5 -30.13 -26.91 2.35
C LEU A 5 -29.88 -28.42 2.20
N PHE A 6 -28.89 -28.77 1.40
CA PHE A 6 -28.49 -30.16 1.23
C PHE A 6 -26.99 -30.32 1.41
N PRO A 7 -26.52 -31.51 1.78
CA PRO A 7 -25.09 -31.73 2.00
C PRO A 7 -24.31 -31.67 0.68
N VAL A 8 -23.05 -31.22 0.73
CA VAL A 8 -22.13 -31.18 -0.43
C VAL A 8 -22.07 -32.53 -1.17
N THR A 9 -22.27 -33.63 -0.48
CA THR A 9 -22.33 -34.95 -1.06
C THR A 9 -23.49 -35.16 -2.05
N ALA A 10 -24.49 -34.30 -2.05
CA ALA A 10 -25.63 -34.36 -2.98
C ALA A 10 -25.38 -33.62 -4.31
N LEU A 11 -24.24 -32.91 -4.42
CA LEU A 11 -23.84 -32.29 -5.70
C LEU A 11 -23.37 -33.34 -6.70
N ASP A 12 -23.54 -33.04 -7.97
CA ASP A 12 -22.94 -33.79 -9.07
C ASP A 12 -21.56 -33.24 -9.43
N GLU A 13 -20.70 -34.04 -10.07
CA GLU A 13 -19.37 -33.60 -10.51
C GLU A 13 -19.50 -32.41 -11.50
N GLY A 14 -18.75 -31.34 -11.23
CA GLY A 14 -18.81 -30.08 -11.98
C GLY A 14 -19.82 -29.06 -11.46
N GLN A 15 -20.74 -29.43 -10.56
CA GLN A 15 -21.72 -28.51 -10.00
C GLN A 15 -21.10 -27.58 -8.95
N GLU A 16 -21.60 -26.35 -8.93
CA GLU A 16 -21.24 -25.30 -7.97
C GLU A 16 -22.38 -25.03 -7.00
N ALA A 17 -22.03 -24.72 -5.77
CA ALA A 17 -22.98 -24.37 -4.73
C ALA A 17 -22.30 -23.49 -3.67
N THR A 18 -23.08 -22.69 -2.94
CA THR A 18 -22.57 -21.83 -1.87
C THR A 18 -22.78 -22.51 -0.51
N VAL A 19 -21.72 -22.57 0.31
CA VAL A 19 -21.78 -23.06 1.69
C VAL A 19 -22.66 -22.14 2.52
N ARG A 20 -23.68 -22.69 3.18
CA ARG A 20 -24.58 -21.92 4.06
C ARG A 20 -24.39 -22.24 5.52
N LEU A 21 -24.14 -23.50 5.84
CA LEU A 21 -23.96 -23.92 7.23
C LEU A 21 -22.93 -25.04 7.33
N LEU A 22 -22.15 -25.02 8.38
CA LEU A 22 -21.23 -26.08 8.80
C LEU A 22 -21.81 -26.73 10.06
N SER A 23 -22.35 -27.94 9.94
CA SER A 23 -23.03 -28.67 11.04
C SER A 23 -22.06 -29.52 11.89
N GLY A 24 -20.79 -29.11 12.00
CA GLY A 24 -19.75 -29.81 12.77
C GLY A 24 -19.41 -29.10 14.08
N GLY A 25 -18.78 -29.81 15.04
CA GLY A 25 -18.22 -29.20 16.23
C GLY A 25 -17.06 -28.24 15.92
N GLU A 26 -16.67 -27.39 16.90
CA GLU A 26 -15.66 -26.33 16.73
C GLU A 26 -14.35 -26.79 16.07
N ALA A 27 -13.88 -28.00 16.38
CA ALA A 27 -12.66 -28.56 15.79
C ALA A 27 -12.78 -28.84 14.29
N LEU A 28 -13.96 -29.24 13.79
CA LEU A 28 -14.19 -29.46 12.36
C LEU A 28 -14.39 -28.12 11.63
N THR A 29 -15.16 -27.22 12.22
CA THR A 29 -15.42 -25.88 11.67
C THR A 29 -14.14 -25.08 11.56
N GLY A 30 -13.25 -25.11 12.57
CA GLY A 30 -11.95 -24.47 12.53
C GLY A 30 -11.03 -25.05 11.45
N ARG A 31 -11.02 -26.39 11.24
CA ARG A 31 -10.23 -27.02 10.16
C ARG A 31 -10.75 -26.67 8.76
N LEU A 32 -12.07 -26.69 8.58
CA LEU A 32 -12.69 -26.31 7.32
C LEU A 32 -12.46 -24.80 7.00
N GLY A 33 -12.55 -23.95 8.02
CA GLY A 33 -12.23 -22.53 7.91
C GLY A 33 -10.78 -22.27 7.50
N ALA A 34 -9.82 -23.01 8.08
CA ALA A 34 -8.41 -22.93 7.70
C ALA A 34 -8.14 -23.37 6.24
N MET A 35 -9.04 -24.16 5.64
CA MET A 35 -9.01 -24.59 4.23
C MET A 35 -9.86 -23.72 3.31
N GLY A 36 -10.37 -22.57 3.82
CA GLY A 36 -11.19 -21.64 3.03
C GLY A 36 -12.65 -22.04 2.88
N ILE A 37 -13.14 -23.10 3.60
CA ILE A 37 -14.54 -23.53 3.58
C ILE A 37 -15.27 -22.92 4.77
N ILE A 38 -15.88 -21.76 4.55
CA ILE A 38 -16.68 -21.03 5.54
C ILE A 38 -18.08 -20.74 4.96
N PRO A 39 -19.08 -20.45 5.79
CA PRO A 39 -20.37 -19.98 5.29
C PRO A 39 -20.19 -18.77 4.34
N GLY A 40 -20.80 -18.84 3.17
CA GLY A 40 -20.63 -17.88 2.09
C GLY A 40 -19.59 -18.28 1.03
N THR A 41 -18.75 -19.29 1.26
CA THR A 41 -17.77 -19.75 0.25
C THR A 41 -18.48 -20.50 -0.88
N ARG A 42 -18.16 -20.15 -2.13
CA ARG A 42 -18.56 -20.90 -3.32
C ARG A 42 -17.66 -22.12 -3.45
N ILE A 43 -18.24 -23.29 -3.59
CA ILE A 43 -17.51 -24.58 -3.78
C ILE A 43 -18.00 -25.28 -5.04
N LYS A 44 -17.06 -25.86 -5.78
CA LYS A 44 -17.32 -26.68 -6.95
C LYS A 44 -16.92 -28.12 -6.66
N LEU A 45 -17.81 -29.09 -6.91
CA LEU A 45 -17.46 -30.48 -6.78
C LEU A 45 -16.63 -30.94 -7.98
N LEU A 46 -15.35 -31.24 -7.75
CA LEU A 46 -14.45 -31.68 -8.83
C LEU A 46 -14.50 -33.19 -9.07
N ARG A 47 -14.62 -33.98 -8.00
CA ARG A 47 -14.64 -35.45 -8.11
C ARG A 47 -15.29 -36.11 -6.91
N LYS A 48 -16.07 -37.16 -7.16
CA LYS A 48 -16.72 -38.00 -6.16
C LYS A 48 -16.25 -39.43 -6.28
N SER A 49 -15.58 -39.96 -5.25
CA SER A 49 -15.10 -41.36 -5.19
C SER A 49 -15.68 -42.06 -3.96
N ARG A 50 -15.64 -43.42 -3.96
CA ARG A 50 -16.11 -44.20 -2.81
C ARG A 50 -15.34 -43.82 -1.52
N GLY A 51 -15.90 -42.88 -0.73
CA GLY A 51 -15.39 -42.50 0.58
C GLY A 51 -14.68 -41.13 0.65
N GLN A 52 -14.36 -40.51 -0.47
CA GLN A 52 -13.73 -39.19 -0.53
C GLN A 52 -14.36 -38.30 -1.61
N ILE A 53 -14.41 -37.00 -1.32
CA ILE A 53 -14.93 -35.97 -2.23
C ILE A 53 -13.85 -34.89 -2.37
N ILE A 54 -13.59 -34.47 -3.60
CA ILE A 54 -12.67 -33.35 -3.88
C ILE A 54 -13.51 -32.16 -4.30
N VAL A 55 -13.42 -31.09 -3.54
CA VAL A 55 -14.06 -29.81 -3.84
C VAL A 55 -13.01 -28.75 -4.12
N LEU A 56 -13.32 -27.81 -4.98
CA LEU A 56 -12.60 -26.56 -5.16
C LEU A 56 -13.29 -25.51 -4.30
N ALA A 57 -12.58 -24.92 -3.35
CA ALA A 57 -13.06 -23.84 -2.52
C ALA A 57 -12.03 -22.70 -2.55
N SER A 58 -12.42 -21.50 -2.99
CA SER A 58 -11.52 -20.33 -3.09
C SER A 58 -10.18 -20.67 -3.76
N ASP A 59 -10.21 -21.35 -4.92
CA ASP A 59 -9.05 -21.81 -5.71
C ASP A 59 -8.17 -22.90 -5.05
N THR A 60 -8.58 -23.43 -3.92
CA THR A 60 -7.88 -24.52 -3.24
C THR A 60 -8.64 -25.84 -3.42
N ARG A 61 -7.95 -26.87 -3.91
CA ARG A 61 -8.51 -28.22 -3.99
C ARG A 61 -8.44 -28.88 -2.61
N VAL A 62 -9.61 -29.16 -2.02
CA VAL A 62 -9.73 -29.76 -0.72
C VAL A 62 -10.33 -31.17 -0.86
N ALA A 63 -9.61 -32.17 -0.37
CA ALA A 63 -10.12 -33.53 -0.27
C ALA A 63 -10.81 -33.72 1.09
N LEU A 64 -12.09 -34.08 1.07
CA LEU A 64 -12.94 -34.28 2.24
C LEU A 64 -13.36 -35.75 2.34
N GLY A 65 -13.30 -36.30 3.52
CA GLY A 65 -13.94 -37.58 3.82
C GLY A 65 -15.48 -37.45 3.75
N LYS A 66 -16.18 -38.52 3.33
CA LYS A 66 -17.65 -38.50 3.14
C LYS A 66 -18.39 -37.96 4.37
N GLY A 67 -18.03 -38.39 5.58
CA GLY A 67 -18.66 -37.91 6.81
C GLY A 67 -18.37 -36.45 7.18
N GLN A 68 -17.29 -35.85 6.63
CA GLN A 68 -17.00 -34.42 6.77
C GLN A 68 -17.78 -33.60 5.74
N ALA A 69 -17.87 -34.10 4.51
CA ALA A 69 -18.61 -33.47 3.43
C ALA A 69 -20.14 -33.47 3.68
N GLU A 70 -20.68 -34.47 4.36
CA GLU A 70 -22.10 -34.53 4.79
C GLU A 70 -22.47 -33.40 5.78
N LYS A 71 -21.48 -32.86 6.50
CA LYS A 71 -21.67 -31.77 7.46
C LYS A 71 -21.56 -30.38 6.86
N ILE A 72 -21.23 -30.28 5.59
CA ILE A 72 -21.19 -29.02 4.85
C ILE A 72 -22.51 -28.88 4.10
N LEU A 73 -23.37 -28.02 4.59
CA LEU A 73 -24.67 -27.74 3.97
C LEU A 73 -24.53 -26.60 2.98
N VAL A 74 -24.98 -26.86 1.76
CA VAL A 74 -24.86 -25.95 0.63
C VAL A 74 -26.22 -25.63 0.02
N LYS A 75 -26.31 -24.51 -0.70
CA LYS A 75 -27.47 -24.10 -1.49
C LYS A 75 -27.07 -24.17 -2.96
N ARG A 76 -27.90 -24.80 -3.80
CA ARG A 76 -27.72 -24.81 -5.27
C ARG A 76 -27.92 -23.40 -5.81
N GLU A 77 -27.01 -22.93 -6.65
CA GLU A 77 -27.22 -21.75 -7.47
C GLU A 77 -28.08 -22.15 -8.68
N ARG A 78 -29.17 -21.47 -8.89
CA ARG A 78 -29.97 -21.62 -10.11
C ARG A 78 -29.26 -20.87 -11.24
N PRO A 79 -29.35 -21.35 -12.52
CA PRO A 79 -28.94 -20.53 -13.66
C PRO A 79 -29.68 -19.20 -13.63
N TYR A 80 -29.01 -18.11 -13.88
CA TYR A 80 -29.51 -16.75 -13.82
C TYR A 80 -30.71 -16.55 -14.78
N GLU A 81 -31.87 -16.36 -14.22
CA GLU A 81 -33.01 -15.76 -14.92
C GLU A 81 -32.90 -14.24 -14.79
N THR A 82 -33.11 -13.52 -15.88
CA THR A 82 -33.16 -12.05 -15.93
C THR A 82 -33.92 -11.48 -14.72
N PRO A 83 -33.44 -10.46 -14.03
CA PRO A 83 -34.10 -9.96 -12.82
C PRO A 83 -35.53 -9.51 -13.13
N GLY A 84 -36.47 -10.27 -12.64
CA GLY A 84 -37.86 -9.82 -12.50
C GLY A 84 -37.92 -8.70 -11.45
N GLN A 85 -38.92 -7.85 -11.58
CA GLN A 85 -39.18 -6.69 -10.71
C GLN A 85 -38.97 -6.97 -9.21
N PRO A 86 -38.38 -6.02 -8.45
CA PRO A 86 -38.05 -6.18 -7.05
C PRO A 86 -39.26 -6.39 -6.14
N GLU A 87 -39.24 -7.47 -5.36
CA GLU A 87 -40.16 -7.68 -4.24
C GLU A 87 -39.69 -6.88 -3.02
N ALA A 88 -40.61 -6.29 -2.27
CA ALA A 88 -40.36 -5.52 -1.06
C ALA A 88 -39.65 -6.36 0.01
N GLY A 89 -38.48 -5.86 0.49
CA GLY A 89 -37.62 -6.54 1.49
C GLY A 89 -36.24 -6.98 0.95
N ARG A 90 -35.71 -6.34 -0.09
CA ARG A 90 -34.46 -6.77 -0.81
C ARG A 90 -33.19 -6.28 -0.18
N ASN A 91 -32.19 -7.17 -0.21
CA ASN A 91 -30.78 -6.83 -0.06
C ASN A 91 -30.26 -6.28 -1.40
N LEU A 92 -30.00 -4.98 -1.47
CA LEU A 92 -29.52 -4.28 -2.65
C LEU A 92 -27.99 -4.21 -2.62
N LEU A 93 -27.29 -4.69 -3.65
CA LEU A 93 -25.85 -4.58 -3.81
C LEU A 93 -25.51 -3.33 -4.63
N VAL A 94 -24.85 -2.35 -4.00
CA VAL A 94 -24.45 -1.09 -4.64
C VAL A 94 -22.92 -0.99 -4.65
N ALA A 95 -22.36 -0.86 -5.85
CA ALA A 95 -20.92 -0.64 -6.04
C ALA A 95 -20.61 0.87 -6.14
N LEU A 96 -19.62 1.34 -5.40
CA LEU A 96 -19.09 2.70 -5.53
C LEU A 96 -17.83 2.67 -6.40
N ALA A 97 -17.92 3.19 -7.61
CA ALA A 97 -16.83 3.27 -8.58
C ALA A 97 -16.38 4.71 -8.81
N GLY A 98 -15.19 4.91 -9.38
CA GLY A 98 -14.66 6.22 -9.74
C GLY A 98 -13.16 6.33 -9.56
N GLN A 99 -12.60 7.42 -10.05
CA GLN A 99 -11.16 7.67 -10.02
C GLN A 99 -10.63 7.81 -8.58
N PRO A 100 -9.31 7.67 -8.34
CA PRO A 100 -8.72 8.03 -7.07
C PRO A 100 -9.04 9.48 -6.68
N ASN A 101 -9.21 9.74 -5.38
CA ASN A 101 -9.43 11.07 -4.81
C ASN A 101 -10.71 11.81 -5.22
N VAL A 102 -11.67 11.16 -5.82
CA VAL A 102 -12.98 11.76 -6.16
C VAL A 102 -13.98 11.81 -4.99
N GLY A 103 -13.58 11.29 -3.80
CA GLY A 103 -14.41 11.33 -2.59
C GLY A 103 -15.30 10.11 -2.36
N LYS A 104 -15.11 9.00 -3.09
CA LYS A 104 -15.83 7.72 -2.90
C LYS A 104 -15.87 7.28 -1.44
N THR A 105 -14.68 7.05 -0.87
CA THR A 105 -14.53 6.56 0.51
C THR A 105 -15.11 7.53 1.53
N THR A 106 -15.11 8.83 1.25
CA THR A 106 -15.77 9.83 2.12
C THR A 106 -17.28 9.59 2.15
N VAL A 107 -17.90 9.42 0.99
CA VAL A 107 -19.34 9.12 0.90
C VAL A 107 -19.65 7.74 1.47
N PHE A 108 -18.84 6.74 1.18
CA PHE A 108 -18.95 5.42 1.79
C PHE A 108 -18.99 5.50 3.33
N ASN A 109 -18.06 6.23 3.94
CA ASN A 109 -17.99 6.42 5.38
C ASN A 109 -19.21 7.18 5.94
N LEU A 110 -19.74 8.16 5.20
CA LEU A 110 -20.94 8.89 5.58
C LEU A 110 -22.18 8.01 5.59
N LEU A 111 -22.30 7.11 4.62
CA LEU A 111 -23.45 6.22 4.47
C LEU A 111 -23.39 5.02 5.44
N THR A 112 -22.21 4.43 5.62
CA THR A 112 -22.06 3.20 6.41
C THR A 112 -21.77 3.43 7.90
N GLY A 113 -21.23 4.61 8.26
CA GLY A 113 -20.90 4.95 9.65
C GLY A 113 -19.93 3.94 10.28
N LEU A 114 -20.35 3.32 11.41
CA LEU A 114 -19.55 2.30 12.11
C LEU A 114 -19.77 0.87 11.58
N SER A 115 -20.73 0.67 10.67
CA SER A 115 -21.10 -0.65 10.14
C SER A 115 -20.23 -1.03 8.93
N GLN A 116 -18.90 -1.03 9.12
CA GLN A 116 -17.94 -1.31 8.07
C GLN A 116 -17.17 -2.59 8.33
N HIS A 117 -16.93 -3.35 7.26
CA HIS A 117 -16.02 -4.49 7.25
C HIS A 117 -14.83 -4.16 6.34
N ILE A 118 -13.62 -4.19 6.91
CA ILE A 118 -12.39 -3.91 6.18
C ILE A 118 -11.60 -5.20 6.11
N GLY A 119 -11.26 -5.63 4.90
CA GLY A 119 -10.44 -6.81 4.62
C GLY A 119 -9.58 -6.58 3.39
N ASN A 120 -8.98 -7.64 2.86
CA ASN A 120 -8.34 -7.61 1.55
C ASN A 120 -9.17 -8.41 0.55
N TRP A 121 -9.10 -8.02 -0.72
CA TRP A 121 -9.67 -8.84 -1.78
C TRP A 121 -9.00 -10.23 -1.78
N PRO A 122 -9.75 -11.31 -1.99
CA PRO A 122 -9.22 -12.67 -1.94
C PRO A 122 -8.00 -12.83 -2.86
N GLY A 123 -6.87 -13.26 -2.28
CA GLY A 123 -5.63 -13.48 -3.02
C GLY A 123 -4.89 -12.23 -3.51
N LYS A 124 -5.37 -11.03 -3.18
CA LYS A 124 -4.79 -9.75 -3.62
C LYS A 124 -4.41 -8.86 -2.43
N THR A 125 -3.50 -7.92 -2.67
CA THR A 125 -3.02 -6.96 -1.65
C THR A 125 -3.88 -5.69 -1.58
N VAL A 126 -4.96 -5.63 -2.35
CA VAL A 126 -5.87 -4.50 -2.45
C VAL A 126 -6.90 -4.56 -1.32
N GLU A 127 -7.14 -3.43 -0.65
CA GLU A 127 -8.08 -3.33 0.46
C GLU A 127 -9.53 -3.39 -0.05
N ARG A 128 -10.37 -4.21 0.62
CA ARG A 128 -11.81 -4.33 0.39
C ARG A 128 -12.57 -3.68 1.52
N LYS A 129 -13.46 -2.75 1.21
CA LYS A 129 -14.34 -2.08 2.18
C LYS A 129 -15.79 -2.34 1.82
N GLU A 130 -16.49 -2.95 2.74
CA GLU A 130 -17.92 -3.18 2.63
C GLU A 130 -18.63 -2.61 3.84
N GLY A 131 -19.86 -2.16 3.64
CA GLY A 131 -20.70 -1.66 4.70
C GLY A 131 -22.16 -1.82 4.36
N VAL A 132 -23.00 -1.76 5.39
CA VAL A 132 -24.44 -1.90 5.28
C VAL A 132 -25.11 -0.61 5.72
N HIS A 133 -26.00 -0.12 4.89
CA HIS A 133 -26.89 1.01 5.20
C HIS A 133 -28.33 0.54 5.16
N ARG A 134 -29.09 0.81 6.21
CA ARG A 134 -30.51 0.40 6.30
C ARG A 134 -31.42 1.59 6.16
N VAL A 135 -32.34 1.51 5.21
CA VAL A 135 -33.37 2.53 4.99
C VAL A 135 -34.73 1.85 4.98
N LYS A 136 -35.56 2.12 5.99
CA LYS A 136 -36.85 1.43 6.18
C LYS A 136 -36.65 -0.10 6.16
N ASP A 137 -37.31 -0.78 5.21
CA ASP A 137 -37.26 -2.25 5.06
C ASP A 137 -36.19 -2.72 4.05
N THR A 138 -35.39 -1.81 3.48
CA THR A 138 -34.33 -2.13 2.49
C THR A 138 -32.98 -2.10 3.13
N GLU A 139 -32.23 -3.18 2.99
CA GLU A 139 -30.82 -3.26 3.36
C GLU A 139 -29.94 -3.04 2.12
N ILE A 140 -29.14 -1.96 2.13
CA ILE A 140 -28.23 -1.60 1.04
C ILE A 140 -26.83 -2.02 1.45
N ARG A 141 -26.27 -3.00 0.76
CA ARG A 141 -24.88 -3.41 0.90
C ARG A 141 -24.02 -2.57 -0.03
N LEU A 142 -23.18 -1.71 0.53
CA LEU A 142 -22.28 -0.81 -0.18
C LEU A 142 -20.90 -1.43 -0.27
N VAL A 143 -20.28 -1.43 -1.46
CA VAL A 143 -18.93 -1.89 -1.68
C VAL A 143 -18.11 -0.74 -2.26
N ASP A 144 -17.06 -0.29 -1.53
CA ASP A 144 -16.13 0.74 -2.00
C ASP A 144 -15.07 0.08 -2.89
N LEU A 145 -15.19 0.25 -4.21
CA LEU A 145 -14.25 -0.29 -5.17
C LEU A 145 -12.95 0.53 -5.19
N PRO A 146 -11.80 -0.10 -5.49
CA PRO A 146 -10.56 0.63 -5.70
C PRO A 146 -10.70 1.76 -6.71
N GLY A 147 -9.93 2.84 -6.53
CA GLY A 147 -9.95 3.97 -7.45
C GLY A 147 -9.30 3.61 -8.79
N THR A 148 -10.05 3.71 -9.89
CA THR A 148 -9.60 3.33 -11.23
C THR A 148 -9.91 4.39 -12.26
N TYR A 149 -9.06 4.50 -13.29
CA TYR A 149 -9.28 5.42 -14.42
C TYR A 149 -9.98 4.73 -15.58
N SER A 150 -9.77 3.44 -15.73
CA SER A 150 -10.35 2.57 -16.75
C SER A 150 -10.56 1.16 -16.19
N LEU A 151 -11.23 0.30 -16.94
CA LEU A 151 -11.36 -1.13 -16.66
C LEU A 151 -10.34 -1.96 -17.46
N SER A 152 -9.29 -1.33 -18.01
CA SER A 152 -8.16 -2.02 -18.63
C SER A 152 -7.23 -2.54 -17.56
N ALA A 153 -6.74 -3.78 -17.69
CA ALA A 153 -6.06 -4.51 -16.61
C ALA A 153 -4.58 -4.14 -16.41
N TYR A 154 -4.25 -2.85 -16.34
CA TYR A 154 -2.87 -2.40 -16.14
C TYR A 154 -2.43 -2.41 -14.66
N SER A 155 -3.35 -2.21 -13.71
CA SER A 155 -3.09 -2.26 -12.27
C SER A 155 -3.90 -3.34 -11.56
N GLU A 156 -3.45 -3.77 -10.37
CA GLU A 156 -4.19 -4.72 -9.54
C GLU A 156 -5.56 -4.16 -9.10
N GLU A 157 -5.64 -2.84 -8.88
CA GLU A 157 -6.85 -2.12 -8.54
C GLU A 157 -7.87 -2.16 -9.70
N GLU A 158 -7.40 -1.93 -10.94
CA GLU A 158 -8.26 -2.00 -12.13
C GLU A 158 -8.77 -3.41 -12.37
N LYS A 159 -7.92 -4.42 -12.20
CA LYS A 159 -8.32 -5.84 -12.27
C LYS A 159 -9.39 -6.20 -11.26
N VAL A 160 -9.21 -5.76 -10.00
CA VAL A 160 -10.18 -6.01 -8.93
C VAL A 160 -11.53 -5.36 -9.25
N THR A 161 -11.51 -4.10 -9.67
CA THR A 161 -12.73 -3.36 -10.02
C THR A 161 -13.44 -4.01 -11.20
N ARG A 162 -12.70 -4.39 -12.25
CA ARG A 162 -13.23 -5.08 -13.44
C ARG A 162 -13.86 -6.42 -13.08
N GLU A 163 -13.12 -7.28 -12.35
CA GLU A 163 -13.60 -8.60 -11.94
C GLU A 163 -14.87 -8.50 -11.08
N PHE A 164 -14.92 -7.53 -10.15
CA PHE A 164 -16.08 -7.34 -9.31
C PHE A 164 -17.32 -6.93 -10.14
N LEU A 165 -17.19 -5.94 -11.02
CA LEU A 165 -18.29 -5.45 -11.83
C LEU A 165 -18.81 -6.50 -12.80
N ILE A 166 -17.94 -7.35 -13.36
CA ILE A 166 -18.30 -8.39 -14.31
C ILE A 166 -18.90 -9.63 -13.62
N HIS A 167 -18.38 -10.05 -12.47
CA HIS A 167 -18.77 -11.32 -11.85
C HIS A 167 -19.78 -11.19 -10.71
N GLU A 168 -19.71 -10.10 -9.92
CA GLU A 168 -20.65 -9.91 -8.78
C GLU A 168 -21.96 -9.22 -9.19
N HIS A 169 -22.01 -8.62 -10.39
CA HIS A 169 -23.19 -7.95 -10.95
C HIS A 169 -23.93 -7.07 -9.93
N PRO A 170 -23.36 -5.94 -9.50
CA PRO A 170 -24.07 -5.04 -8.60
C PRO A 170 -25.41 -4.59 -9.20
N ASP A 171 -26.43 -4.50 -8.36
CA ASP A 171 -27.74 -4.03 -8.77
C ASP A 171 -27.69 -2.59 -9.30
N ILE A 172 -26.81 -1.76 -8.69
CA ILE A 172 -26.55 -0.39 -9.11
C ILE A 172 -25.06 -0.07 -8.93
N THR A 173 -24.48 0.60 -9.91
CA THR A 173 -23.13 1.17 -9.80
C THR A 173 -23.23 2.69 -9.67
N VAL A 174 -22.72 3.25 -8.58
CA VAL A 174 -22.60 4.71 -8.40
C VAL A 174 -21.21 5.14 -8.85
N LEU A 175 -21.14 5.87 -9.95
CA LEU A 175 -19.90 6.43 -10.46
C LEU A 175 -19.67 7.83 -9.89
N PHE A 176 -18.63 7.99 -9.07
CA PHE A 176 -18.19 9.29 -8.59
C PHE A 176 -17.29 9.97 -9.61
N VAL A 177 -17.65 11.19 -10.00
CA VAL A 177 -16.89 12.02 -10.93
C VAL A 177 -16.50 13.33 -10.25
N ASN A 178 -15.29 13.82 -10.57
CA ASN A 178 -14.82 15.09 -10.08
C ASN A 178 -15.35 16.23 -10.95
N ALA A 179 -16.15 17.13 -10.37
CA ALA A 179 -16.72 18.28 -11.06
C ALA A 179 -15.66 19.19 -11.70
N SER A 180 -14.48 19.33 -11.10
CA SER A 180 -13.39 20.17 -11.64
C SER A 180 -12.62 19.53 -12.81
N ALA A 181 -12.78 18.19 -12.99
CA ALA A 181 -12.16 17.41 -14.05
C ALA A 181 -13.18 16.43 -14.65
N LEU A 182 -14.36 16.96 -15.00
CA LEU A 182 -15.52 16.16 -15.38
C LEU A 182 -15.26 15.28 -16.60
N GLU A 183 -14.72 15.87 -17.70
CA GLU A 183 -14.46 15.16 -18.96
C GLU A 183 -13.59 13.91 -18.74
N ARG A 184 -12.52 14.06 -17.99
CA ARG A 184 -11.62 12.94 -17.65
C ARG A 184 -12.29 11.89 -16.75
N SER A 185 -13.11 12.34 -15.80
CA SER A 185 -13.79 11.44 -14.86
C SER A 185 -14.91 10.64 -15.53
N LEU A 186 -15.50 11.17 -16.60
CA LEU A 186 -16.50 10.48 -17.42
C LEU A 186 -15.91 9.37 -18.30
N TYR A 187 -14.58 9.30 -18.47
CA TYR A 187 -13.98 8.23 -19.27
C TYR A 187 -14.32 6.83 -18.71
N LEU A 188 -14.29 6.65 -17.40
CA LEU A 188 -14.70 5.39 -16.76
C LEU A 188 -16.20 5.07 -17.02
N LEU A 189 -17.05 6.09 -17.14
CA LEU A 189 -18.45 5.89 -17.47
C LEU A 189 -18.63 5.18 -18.81
N THR A 190 -17.82 5.56 -19.83
CA THR A 190 -17.91 4.96 -21.16
C THR A 190 -17.66 3.45 -21.14
N GLU A 191 -16.86 2.94 -20.21
CA GLU A 191 -16.61 1.51 -20.04
C GLU A 191 -17.68 0.81 -19.20
N LEU A 192 -18.18 1.49 -18.14
CA LEU A 192 -19.26 0.96 -17.30
C LEU A 192 -20.55 0.75 -18.11
N LEU A 193 -20.86 1.65 -19.04
CA LEU A 193 -22.06 1.54 -19.89
C LEU A 193 -22.00 0.32 -20.82
N LEU A 194 -20.83 -0.17 -21.18
CA LEU A 194 -20.67 -1.39 -21.97
C LEU A 194 -21.00 -2.66 -21.18
N LEU A 195 -20.96 -2.61 -19.84
CA LEU A 195 -21.31 -3.73 -18.98
C LEU A 195 -22.83 -3.87 -18.73
N ARG A 196 -23.63 -2.91 -19.24
CA ARG A 196 -25.09 -2.86 -19.11
C ARG A 196 -25.64 -2.88 -17.67
N SER A 197 -24.78 -2.62 -16.66
CA SER A 197 -25.23 -2.44 -15.27
C SER A 197 -25.84 -1.04 -15.10
N PRO A 198 -26.95 -0.87 -14.34
CA PRO A 198 -27.50 0.44 -14.04
C PRO A 198 -26.47 1.35 -13.35
N VAL A 199 -26.27 2.56 -13.89
CA VAL A 199 -25.27 3.52 -13.38
C VAL A 199 -25.95 4.82 -12.96
N ILE A 200 -25.57 5.32 -11.77
CA ILE A 200 -25.89 6.67 -11.29
C ILE A 200 -24.59 7.47 -11.28
N VAL A 201 -24.58 8.67 -11.84
CA VAL A 201 -23.41 9.57 -11.80
C VAL A 201 -23.52 10.53 -10.62
N ALA A 202 -22.61 10.41 -9.66
CA ALA A 202 -22.49 11.33 -8.54
C ALA A 202 -21.38 12.37 -8.84
N VAL A 203 -21.77 13.59 -9.21
CA VAL A 203 -20.86 14.70 -9.49
C VAL A 203 -20.44 15.33 -8.19
N ASN A 204 -19.25 14.98 -7.70
CA ASN A 204 -18.72 15.45 -6.44
C ASN A 204 -17.77 16.64 -6.60
N MET A 205 -17.50 17.36 -5.51
CA MET A 205 -16.61 18.55 -5.49
C MET A 205 -17.15 19.71 -6.35
N ILE A 206 -18.46 19.89 -6.42
CA ILE A 206 -19.07 21.00 -7.17
C ILE A 206 -18.61 22.35 -6.65
N ASP A 207 -18.46 22.50 -5.33
CA ASP A 207 -17.95 23.71 -4.69
C ASP A 207 -16.51 24.04 -5.14
N VAL A 208 -15.69 23.05 -5.42
CA VAL A 208 -14.33 23.23 -5.97
C VAL A 208 -14.41 23.71 -7.42
N ALA A 209 -15.26 23.10 -8.24
CA ALA A 209 -15.47 23.52 -9.63
C ALA A 209 -16.01 24.97 -9.73
N GLU A 210 -16.99 25.32 -8.92
CA GLU A 210 -17.53 26.69 -8.85
C GLU A 210 -16.46 27.72 -8.45
N ASN A 211 -15.61 27.39 -7.47
CA ASN A 211 -14.48 28.24 -7.09
C ASN A 211 -13.46 28.45 -8.24
N GLN A 212 -13.38 27.47 -9.16
CA GLN A 212 -12.57 27.55 -10.38
C GLN A 212 -13.28 28.27 -11.54
N GLY A 213 -14.52 28.72 -11.34
CA GLY A 213 -15.34 29.37 -12.36
C GLY A 213 -15.93 28.38 -13.37
N VAL A 214 -16.02 27.11 -13.03
CA VAL A 214 -16.69 26.07 -13.79
C VAL A 214 -18.06 25.80 -13.14
N ARG A 215 -19.12 25.96 -13.90
CA ARG A 215 -20.48 25.66 -13.47
C ARG A 215 -21.00 24.48 -14.29
N ILE A 216 -21.54 23.48 -13.59
CA ILE A 216 -22.10 22.28 -14.20
C ILE A 216 -23.63 22.30 -14.01
N ASP A 217 -24.37 22.22 -15.10
CA ASP A 217 -25.79 21.99 -15.11
C ASP A 217 -26.05 20.48 -15.09
N THR A 218 -26.39 19.96 -13.90
CA THR A 218 -26.61 18.53 -13.71
C THR A 218 -27.85 18.01 -14.46
N LYS A 219 -28.85 18.87 -14.71
CA LYS A 219 -30.04 18.49 -15.49
C LYS A 219 -29.70 18.38 -16.98
N ALA A 220 -28.92 19.32 -17.51
CA ALA A 220 -28.43 19.24 -18.87
C ALA A 220 -27.51 18.02 -19.06
N LEU A 221 -26.66 17.73 -18.08
CA LEU A 221 -25.78 16.55 -18.10
C LEU A 221 -26.61 15.26 -18.06
N GLN A 222 -27.62 15.16 -17.20
CA GLN A 222 -28.54 14.04 -17.14
C GLN A 222 -29.26 13.79 -18.46
N ALA A 223 -29.79 14.84 -19.09
CA ALA A 223 -30.46 14.74 -20.38
C ALA A 223 -29.49 14.33 -21.51
N SER A 224 -28.25 14.77 -21.44
CA SER A 224 -27.19 14.44 -22.41
C SER A 224 -26.76 12.98 -22.30
N LEU A 225 -26.55 12.50 -21.06
CA LEU A 225 -26.09 11.13 -20.76
C LEU A 225 -27.22 10.09 -20.82
N GLY A 226 -28.48 10.50 -20.58
CA GLY A 226 -29.63 9.60 -20.49
C GLY A 226 -29.68 8.75 -19.23
N LEU A 227 -29.01 9.19 -18.15
CA LEU A 227 -28.92 8.49 -16.87
C LEU A 227 -28.95 9.48 -15.69
N PRO A 228 -29.32 9.05 -14.46
CA PRO A 228 -29.41 9.94 -13.31
C PRO A 228 -28.08 10.58 -12.94
N VAL A 229 -28.13 11.89 -12.67
CA VAL A 229 -26.96 12.68 -12.25
C VAL A 229 -27.30 13.41 -10.96
N VAL A 230 -26.53 13.15 -9.91
CA VAL A 230 -26.72 13.75 -8.58
C VAL A 230 -25.48 14.61 -8.23
N SER A 231 -25.72 15.84 -7.79
CA SER A 231 -24.65 16.73 -7.31
C SER A 231 -24.34 16.45 -5.84
N THR A 232 -23.05 16.35 -5.50
CA THR A 232 -22.63 16.10 -4.12
C THR A 232 -21.45 16.97 -3.71
N VAL A 233 -21.37 17.27 -2.39
CA VAL A 233 -20.19 17.82 -1.72
C VAL A 233 -19.97 16.96 -0.47
N ALA A 234 -19.23 15.87 -0.65
CA ALA A 234 -19.04 14.84 0.37
C ALA A 234 -18.50 15.40 1.71
N THR A 235 -17.56 16.34 1.66
CA THR A 235 -16.98 16.97 2.86
C THR A 235 -17.97 17.79 3.67
N LYS A 236 -19.07 18.25 3.06
CA LYS A 236 -20.14 19.03 3.69
C LYS A 236 -21.42 18.23 3.90
N ASN A 237 -21.41 16.93 3.60
CA ASN A 237 -22.59 16.05 3.65
C ASN A 237 -23.78 16.58 2.82
N GLN A 238 -23.50 17.27 1.70
CA GLN A 238 -24.53 17.81 0.80
C GLN A 238 -24.76 16.86 -0.36
N GLY A 239 -26.03 16.66 -0.77
CA GLY A 239 -26.44 15.79 -1.87
C GLY A 239 -26.36 14.28 -1.56
N ILE A 240 -25.94 13.89 -0.33
CA ILE A 240 -25.83 12.46 0.03
C ILE A 240 -27.20 11.82 0.19
N LYS A 241 -28.18 12.56 0.74
CA LYS A 241 -29.55 12.09 0.84
C LYS A 241 -30.19 11.94 -0.54
N ASP A 242 -29.98 12.92 -1.43
CA ASP A 242 -30.52 12.89 -2.79
C ASP A 242 -29.95 11.69 -3.58
N LEU A 243 -28.65 11.39 -3.37
CA LEU A 243 -28.01 10.21 -3.95
C LEU A 243 -28.66 8.91 -3.43
N LEU A 244 -28.94 8.82 -2.14
CA LEU A 244 -29.60 7.66 -1.54
C LEU A 244 -31.03 7.49 -2.06
N ASP A 245 -31.78 8.58 -2.15
CA ASP A 245 -33.13 8.58 -2.68
C ASP A 245 -33.15 8.15 -4.16
N GLU A 246 -32.15 8.55 -4.97
CA GLU A 246 -32.04 8.13 -6.37
C GLU A 246 -31.63 6.65 -6.50
N ILE A 247 -30.75 6.13 -5.60
CA ILE A 247 -30.43 4.70 -5.53
C ILE A 247 -31.70 3.88 -5.26
N LEU A 248 -32.51 4.28 -4.29
CA LEU A 248 -33.74 3.58 -3.95
C LEU A 248 -34.77 3.63 -5.09
N LYS A 249 -34.92 4.80 -5.72
CA LYS A 249 -35.81 4.98 -6.87
C LYS A 249 -35.42 4.09 -8.06
N MET A 250 -34.12 4.04 -8.38
CA MET A 250 -33.62 3.17 -9.45
C MET A 250 -33.76 1.68 -9.10
N ALA A 251 -33.66 1.31 -7.83
CA ALA A 251 -33.91 -0.06 -7.37
C ALA A 251 -35.39 -0.48 -7.50
N GLU A 252 -36.34 0.47 -7.41
CA GLU A 252 -37.75 0.23 -7.56
C GLU A 252 -38.17 0.17 -9.04
N SER A 253 -37.65 1.06 -9.86
CA SER A 253 -37.94 1.14 -11.29
C SER A 253 -36.76 1.74 -12.07
N THR A 254 -36.46 1.14 -13.21
CA THR A 254 -35.51 1.68 -14.20
C THR A 254 -36.25 2.53 -15.27
N ASP A 255 -37.46 2.97 -15.03
CA ASP A 255 -38.22 3.79 -15.96
C ASP A 255 -37.46 5.11 -16.23
N GLY A 256 -37.22 5.40 -17.51
CA GLY A 256 -36.48 6.57 -17.93
C GLY A 256 -34.95 6.40 -17.93
N TYR A 257 -34.41 5.22 -17.59
CA TYR A 257 -33.00 4.90 -17.74
C TYR A 257 -32.71 4.50 -19.20
N LEU A 258 -32.26 5.44 -19.99
CA LEU A 258 -31.94 5.27 -21.41
C LEU A 258 -30.51 5.77 -21.68
N PRO A 259 -29.48 5.07 -21.23
CA PRO A 259 -28.10 5.49 -21.36
C PRO A 259 -27.71 5.58 -22.84
N LYS A 260 -27.05 6.66 -23.21
CA LYS A 260 -26.39 6.78 -24.51
C LYS A 260 -25.07 6.06 -24.43
N ILE A 261 -24.91 4.97 -25.16
CA ILE A 261 -23.67 4.19 -25.21
C ILE A 261 -22.67 4.86 -26.15
N PRO A 262 -21.38 4.99 -25.76
CA PRO A 262 -20.35 5.52 -26.65
C PRO A 262 -20.14 4.58 -27.84
N GLU A 263 -20.00 5.17 -29.04
CA GLU A 263 -19.70 4.44 -30.27
C GLU A 263 -18.21 4.60 -30.61
N VAL A 264 -17.70 3.68 -31.41
CA VAL A 264 -16.38 3.79 -32.03
C VAL A 264 -16.45 4.87 -33.13
N THR A 265 -15.33 5.51 -33.48
CA THR A 265 -15.31 6.51 -34.57
C THR A 265 -15.89 5.94 -35.87
N GLU A 266 -16.49 6.81 -36.67
CA GLU A 266 -17.26 6.41 -37.87
C GLU A 266 -16.44 5.57 -38.84
N ASP A 267 -15.15 5.85 -38.97
CA ASP A 267 -14.19 5.15 -39.85
C ASP A 267 -13.99 3.66 -39.49
N HIS A 268 -14.22 3.28 -38.24
CA HIS A 268 -14.01 1.90 -37.72
C HIS A 268 -15.31 1.22 -37.28
N ARG A 269 -16.46 1.84 -37.56
CA ARG A 269 -17.78 1.30 -37.18
C ARG A 269 -18.07 -0.02 -37.87
N ASP A 270 -17.72 -0.16 -39.14
CA ASP A 270 -17.94 -1.38 -39.91
C ASP A 270 -17.12 -2.56 -39.35
N ILE A 271 -15.90 -2.31 -38.91
CA ILE A 271 -15.02 -3.31 -38.30
C ILE A 271 -15.59 -3.74 -36.96
N TYR A 272 -16.01 -2.78 -36.12
CA TYR A 272 -16.67 -3.07 -34.84
C TYR A 272 -17.90 -3.96 -35.03
N LEU A 273 -18.77 -3.65 -36.02
CA LEU A 273 -19.97 -4.42 -36.35
C LEU A 273 -19.59 -5.83 -36.82
N LYS A 274 -18.59 -5.97 -37.70
CA LYS A 274 -18.15 -7.25 -38.21
C LYS A 274 -17.56 -8.15 -37.10
N ILE A 275 -16.69 -7.60 -36.23
CA ILE A 275 -16.17 -8.37 -35.09
C ILE A 275 -17.31 -8.71 -34.11
N SER A 276 -18.28 -7.82 -33.90
CA SER A 276 -19.44 -8.09 -33.05
C SER A 276 -20.30 -9.23 -33.58
N GLU A 277 -20.49 -9.32 -34.90
CA GLU A 277 -21.21 -10.42 -35.53
C GLU A 277 -20.46 -11.75 -35.37
N LEU A 278 -19.16 -11.74 -35.62
CA LEU A 278 -18.28 -12.92 -35.47
C LEU A 278 -18.19 -13.46 -34.04
N THR A 279 -18.37 -12.60 -33.05
CA THR A 279 -18.19 -12.97 -31.62
C THR A 279 -19.49 -13.25 -30.89
N ARG A 280 -20.64 -12.78 -31.39
CA ARG A 280 -21.95 -12.78 -30.72
C ARG A 280 -22.35 -14.13 -30.12
N ASP A 281 -22.17 -15.23 -30.87
CA ASP A 281 -22.60 -16.55 -30.46
C ASP A 281 -21.57 -17.28 -29.57
N HIS A 282 -20.41 -16.69 -29.35
CA HIS A 282 -19.28 -17.31 -28.68
C HIS A 282 -18.94 -16.68 -27.33
N ILE A 283 -19.54 -15.53 -27.00
CA ILE A 283 -19.26 -14.84 -25.74
C ILE A 283 -20.13 -15.39 -24.62
N PRO A 284 -19.54 -16.05 -23.61
CA PRO A 284 -20.30 -16.58 -22.48
C PRO A 284 -20.72 -15.47 -21.52
N LEU A 285 -21.86 -15.67 -20.84
CA LEU A 285 -22.20 -14.86 -19.67
C LEU A 285 -21.06 -15.02 -18.61
N PRO A 286 -20.68 -13.97 -17.89
CA PRO A 286 -21.38 -12.68 -17.74
C PRO A 286 -20.93 -11.55 -18.69
N TYR A 287 -20.10 -11.83 -19.66
CA TYR A 287 -19.54 -10.83 -20.56
C TYR A 287 -20.57 -10.33 -21.58
N THR A 288 -20.49 -9.03 -21.91
CA THR A 288 -21.27 -8.45 -23.01
C THR A 288 -20.46 -8.43 -24.30
N VAL A 289 -21.14 -8.59 -25.45
CA VAL A 289 -20.47 -8.55 -26.77
C VAL A 289 -19.77 -7.22 -26.97
N GLU A 290 -20.46 -6.13 -26.63
CA GLU A 290 -19.99 -4.78 -26.78
C GLU A 290 -18.68 -4.53 -26.00
N TRP A 291 -18.62 -5.02 -24.77
CA TRP A 291 -17.44 -4.88 -23.92
C TRP A 291 -16.26 -5.72 -24.47
N VAL A 292 -16.50 -6.98 -24.82
CA VAL A 292 -15.44 -7.87 -25.33
C VAL A 292 -14.87 -7.34 -26.63
N VAL A 293 -15.72 -6.97 -27.59
CA VAL A 293 -15.28 -6.44 -28.90
C VAL A 293 -14.46 -5.16 -28.71
N THR A 294 -14.94 -4.25 -27.87
CA THR A 294 -14.19 -3.02 -27.56
C THR A 294 -12.81 -3.34 -26.96
N LYS A 295 -12.72 -4.29 -26.04
CA LYS A 295 -11.45 -4.70 -25.42
C LYS A 295 -10.51 -5.41 -26.40
N LEU A 296 -11.02 -6.20 -27.35
CA LEU A 296 -10.23 -6.79 -28.43
C LEU A 296 -9.66 -5.70 -29.35
N MET A 297 -10.45 -4.69 -29.72
CA MET A 297 -10.00 -3.54 -30.50
C MET A 297 -8.99 -2.67 -29.74
N GLU A 298 -9.08 -2.59 -28.41
CA GLU A 298 -8.10 -1.93 -27.54
C GLU A 298 -6.78 -2.72 -27.41
N GLY A 299 -6.75 -4.00 -27.80
CA GLY A 299 -5.59 -4.85 -27.63
C GLY A 299 -5.38 -5.29 -26.17
N ASP A 300 -6.45 -5.41 -25.35
CA ASP A 300 -6.35 -5.91 -23.97
C ASP A 300 -5.86 -7.36 -23.98
N SER A 301 -4.64 -7.57 -23.48
CA SER A 301 -3.96 -8.88 -23.55
C SER A 301 -4.68 -9.97 -22.75
N GLU A 302 -5.28 -9.65 -21.59
CA GLU A 302 -5.99 -10.64 -20.78
C GLU A 302 -7.30 -11.08 -21.45
N VAL A 303 -8.04 -10.12 -22.03
CA VAL A 303 -9.26 -10.43 -22.78
C VAL A 303 -8.92 -11.19 -24.04
N THR A 304 -7.88 -10.79 -24.76
CA THR A 304 -7.41 -11.49 -25.97
C THR A 304 -7.03 -12.95 -25.65
N GLU A 305 -6.27 -13.18 -24.59
CA GLU A 305 -5.87 -14.54 -24.17
C GLU A 305 -7.06 -15.38 -23.70
N ALA A 306 -7.96 -14.79 -22.93
CA ALA A 306 -9.15 -15.47 -22.41
C ALA A 306 -10.09 -15.93 -23.55
N PHE A 307 -10.35 -15.04 -24.53
CA PHE A 307 -11.29 -15.35 -25.61
C PHE A 307 -10.68 -16.11 -26.79
N HIS A 308 -9.35 -16.08 -26.97
CA HIS A 308 -8.66 -16.95 -27.93
C HIS A 308 -8.95 -18.44 -27.70
N GLY A 309 -9.10 -18.87 -26.44
CA GLY A 309 -9.46 -20.25 -26.09
C GLY A 309 -10.96 -20.61 -26.23
N ILE A 310 -11.82 -19.60 -26.31
CA ILE A 310 -13.28 -19.76 -26.32
C ILE A 310 -13.84 -19.67 -27.74
N ILE A 311 -13.35 -18.75 -28.55
CA ILE A 311 -13.79 -18.53 -29.94
C ILE A 311 -13.16 -19.58 -30.86
N PRO A 312 -13.92 -20.19 -31.77
CA PRO A 312 -13.37 -21.18 -32.72
C PRO A 312 -12.19 -20.63 -33.52
N THR A 313 -11.17 -21.44 -33.75
CA THR A 313 -9.91 -21.03 -34.39
C THR A 313 -10.09 -20.35 -35.76
N GLY A 314 -11.06 -20.77 -36.55
CA GLY A 314 -11.37 -20.15 -37.86
C GLY A 314 -11.86 -18.74 -37.71
N THR A 315 -12.84 -18.52 -36.85
CA THR A 315 -13.41 -17.20 -36.51
C THR A 315 -12.36 -16.30 -35.85
N TRP A 316 -11.55 -16.86 -34.95
CA TRP A 316 -10.47 -16.12 -34.30
C TRP A 316 -9.44 -15.60 -35.29
N ASN A 317 -9.02 -16.41 -36.27
CA ASN A 317 -8.08 -16.00 -37.31
C ASN A 317 -8.64 -14.84 -38.17
N GLU A 318 -9.96 -14.85 -38.45
CA GLU A 318 -10.60 -13.76 -39.16
C GLU A 318 -10.63 -12.46 -38.33
N ILE A 319 -10.96 -12.55 -37.04
CA ILE A 319 -10.90 -11.42 -36.11
C ILE A 319 -9.46 -10.85 -36.05
N GLN A 320 -8.47 -11.73 -35.91
CA GLN A 320 -7.08 -11.32 -35.82
C GLN A 320 -6.58 -10.66 -37.11
N ALA A 321 -7.00 -11.14 -38.27
CA ALA A 321 -6.69 -10.51 -39.56
C ALA A 321 -7.26 -9.08 -39.64
N LEU A 322 -8.51 -8.90 -39.21
CA LEU A 322 -9.15 -7.57 -39.16
C LEU A 322 -8.42 -6.62 -38.20
N LEU A 323 -8.02 -7.09 -37.01
CA LEU A 323 -7.30 -6.27 -36.04
C LEU A 323 -5.88 -5.90 -36.51
N VAL A 324 -5.21 -6.77 -37.24
CA VAL A 324 -3.88 -6.50 -37.83
C VAL A 324 -3.98 -5.51 -39.00
N GLU A 325 -5.03 -5.62 -39.82
CA GLU A 325 -5.28 -4.66 -40.92
C GLU A 325 -5.57 -3.25 -40.40
N HIS A 326 -6.10 -3.16 -39.16
CA HIS A 326 -6.49 -1.90 -38.50
C HIS A 326 -5.72 -1.70 -37.18
N GLU A 327 -4.41 -1.51 -37.27
CA GLU A 327 -3.53 -1.25 -36.09
C GLU A 327 -3.91 0.01 -35.30
N ASP A 328 -4.70 0.90 -35.89
CA ASP A 328 -5.20 2.14 -35.25
C ASP A 328 -6.57 1.97 -34.56
N ALA A 329 -7.12 0.75 -34.50
CA ALA A 329 -8.40 0.47 -33.82
C ALA A 329 -8.47 0.98 -32.37
N LEU A 330 -7.37 0.92 -31.63
CA LEU A 330 -7.25 1.52 -30.29
C LEU A 330 -7.56 3.02 -30.33
N ARG A 331 -7.04 3.77 -31.33
CA ARG A 331 -7.30 5.20 -31.46
C ARG A 331 -8.75 5.50 -31.79
N ALA A 332 -9.38 4.63 -32.57
CA ALA A 332 -10.78 4.76 -32.94
C ALA A 332 -11.71 4.57 -31.74
N VAL A 333 -11.42 3.61 -30.85
CA VAL A 333 -12.17 3.39 -29.60
C VAL A 333 -11.99 4.58 -28.66
N VAL A 334 -10.73 4.99 -28.43
CA VAL A 334 -10.43 6.10 -27.51
C VAL A 334 -10.99 7.43 -28.07
N GLY A 335 -10.85 7.68 -29.37
CA GLY A 335 -11.41 8.85 -30.04
C GLY A 335 -12.92 8.92 -29.87
N GLY A 336 -13.64 7.86 -30.20
CA GLY A 336 -15.10 7.81 -30.06
C GLY A 336 -15.57 8.04 -28.62
N ARG A 337 -14.84 7.56 -27.61
CA ARG A 337 -15.15 7.88 -26.21
C ARG A 337 -14.98 9.36 -25.90
N TYR A 338 -13.91 10.00 -26.36
CA TYR A 338 -13.69 11.43 -26.12
C TYR A 338 -14.68 12.31 -26.87
N ASP A 339 -15.05 11.97 -28.10
CA ASP A 339 -16.08 12.67 -28.87
C ASP A 339 -17.44 12.60 -28.14
N TRP A 340 -17.81 11.41 -27.64
CA TRP A 340 -19.00 11.20 -26.85
C TRP A 340 -19.00 12.03 -25.55
N ILE A 341 -17.85 12.08 -24.83
CA ILE A 341 -17.71 12.88 -23.61
C ILE A 341 -17.82 14.37 -23.93
N GLU A 342 -17.20 14.83 -24.99
CA GLU A 342 -17.26 16.23 -25.41
C GLU A 342 -18.70 16.63 -25.74
N ASP A 343 -19.43 15.83 -26.48
CA ASP A 343 -20.84 16.07 -26.80
C ASP A 343 -21.70 16.07 -25.55
N ALA A 344 -21.49 15.13 -24.62
CA ALA A 344 -22.22 15.06 -23.37
C ALA A 344 -21.98 16.28 -22.46
N THR A 345 -20.77 16.82 -22.45
CA THR A 345 -20.37 17.93 -21.56
C THR A 345 -20.57 19.30 -22.18
N ARG A 346 -20.63 19.42 -23.53
CA ARG A 346 -20.72 20.69 -24.26
C ARG A 346 -21.87 21.58 -23.80
N ALA A 347 -23.05 21.03 -23.58
CA ALA A 347 -24.23 21.77 -23.12
C ALA A 347 -24.30 21.95 -21.60
N ALA A 348 -23.65 21.06 -20.84
CA ALA A 348 -23.74 20.99 -19.39
C ALA A 348 -22.68 21.83 -18.65
N VAL A 349 -21.53 22.09 -19.30
CA VAL A 349 -20.39 22.77 -18.65
C VAL A 349 -20.21 24.17 -19.17
N SER A 350 -20.34 25.17 -18.29
CA SER A 350 -20.07 26.55 -18.61
C SER A 350 -18.84 27.05 -17.83
N ARG A 351 -17.86 27.63 -18.54
CA ARG A 351 -16.62 28.19 -17.97
C ARG A 351 -16.66 29.71 -18.01
N PHE A 352 -16.87 30.35 -16.86
CA PHE A 352 -17.03 31.80 -16.76
C PHE A 352 -15.73 32.61 -16.78
N LYS A 353 -14.57 31.94 -16.55
CA LYS A 353 -13.26 32.60 -16.44
C LYS A 353 -12.24 32.00 -17.39
N ARG A 354 -12.36 32.27 -18.69
CA ARG A 354 -11.29 31.94 -19.65
C ARG A 354 -10.12 32.93 -19.44
N GLY A 355 -8.93 32.40 -19.11
CA GLY A 355 -7.68 33.19 -19.08
C GLY A 355 -7.14 33.58 -17.71
N GLN A 356 -7.76 33.23 -16.59
CA GLN A 356 -7.12 33.37 -15.27
C GLN A 356 -6.21 32.18 -14.98
N VAL A 357 -4.90 32.46 -14.86
CA VAL A 357 -3.93 31.47 -14.38
C VAL A 357 -4.24 31.17 -12.92
N LEU A 358 -4.65 29.94 -12.61
CA LEU A 358 -4.92 29.51 -11.23
C LEU A 358 -3.67 29.70 -10.36
N MET A 359 -3.87 29.99 -9.07
CA MET A 359 -2.77 30.12 -8.12
C MET A 359 -1.94 28.82 -8.07
N THR A 360 -2.59 27.66 -8.23
CA THR A 360 -1.95 26.35 -8.36
C THR A 360 -0.96 26.34 -9.53
N ASP A 361 -1.34 26.81 -10.71
CA ASP A 361 -0.47 26.81 -11.89
C ASP A 361 0.75 27.71 -11.71
N ARG A 362 0.59 28.84 -11.02
CA ARG A 362 1.72 29.74 -10.70
C ARG A 362 2.71 29.08 -9.75
N ILE A 363 2.21 28.39 -8.73
CA ILE A 363 3.03 27.65 -7.78
C ILE A 363 3.70 26.48 -8.50
N ASP A 364 2.97 25.72 -9.31
CA ASP A 364 3.49 24.58 -10.04
C ASP A 364 4.56 24.97 -11.06
N HIS A 365 4.43 26.14 -11.68
CA HIS A 365 5.48 26.66 -12.58
C HIS A 365 6.85 26.82 -11.89
N VAL A 366 6.86 27.09 -10.59
CA VAL A 366 8.10 27.17 -9.78
C VAL A 366 8.51 25.80 -9.27
N LEU A 367 7.57 25.02 -8.75
CA LEU A 367 7.85 23.77 -8.03
C LEU A 367 8.15 22.60 -8.97
N THR A 368 7.66 22.61 -10.22
CA THR A 368 7.88 21.49 -11.16
C THR A 368 9.11 21.68 -12.06
N ARG A 369 9.72 22.87 -12.08
CA ARG A 369 10.97 23.09 -12.81
C ARG A 369 12.15 22.46 -12.08
N PRO A 370 13.01 21.65 -12.71
CA PRO A 370 14.15 21.02 -12.02
C PRO A 370 15.08 22.01 -11.33
N SER A 371 15.32 23.19 -11.94
CA SER A 371 16.23 24.21 -11.41
C SER A 371 15.75 24.87 -10.11
N THR A 372 14.46 25.01 -9.91
CA THR A 372 13.85 25.62 -8.72
C THR A 372 13.21 24.57 -7.82
N GLY A 373 12.60 23.52 -8.38
CA GLY A 373 11.90 22.47 -7.64
C GLY A 373 12.82 21.64 -6.75
N ILE A 374 14.06 21.31 -7.22
CA ILE A 374 15.01 20.54 -6.41
C ILE A 374 15.49 21.36 -5.19
N PRO A 375 15.95 22.63 -5.30
CA PRO A 375 16.29 23.44 -4.15
C PRO A 375 15.11 23.62 -3.17
N VAL A 376 13.91 23.83 -3.68
CA VAL A 376 12.70 23.94 -2.83
C VAL A 376 12.41 22.63 -2.11
N LEU A 377 12.50 21.50 -2.80
CA LEU A 377 12.33 20.17 -2.20
C LEU A 377 13.33 19.95 -1.07
N LEU A 378 14.64 20.24 -1.31
CA LEU A 378 15.67 20.13 -0.27
C LEU A 378 15.40 21.07 0.90
N GLY A 379 14.95 22.30 0.63
CA GLY A 379 14.54 23.25 1.67
C GLY A 379 13.36 22.75 2.51
N ILE A 380 12.34 22.19 1.88
CA ILE A 380 11.19 21.59 2.57
C ILE A 380 11.61 20.38 3.40
N LEU A 381 12.44 19.49 2.84
CA LEU A 381 12.97 18.35 3.59
C LEU A 381 13.80 18.80 4.80
N ALA A 382 14.67 19.82 4.62
CA ALA A 382 15.42 20.41 5.72
C ALA A 382 14.48 20.99 6.80
N LEU A 383 13.41 21.66 6.40
CA LEU A 383 12.39 22.18 7.31
C LEU A 383 11.66 21.06 8.06
N VAL A 384 11.28 19.98 7.38
CA VAL A 384 10.68 18.78 7.98
C VAL A 384 11.56 18.24 9.10
N PHE A 385 12.85 18.06 8.81
CA PHE A 385 13.81 17.57 9.81
C PHE A 385 14.03 18.57 10.93
N LEU A 386 14.18 19.85 10.60
CA LEU A 386 14.36 20.91 11.61
C LEU A 386 13.18 20.91 12.60
N VAL A 387 11.94 20.92 12.11
CA VAL A 387 10.74 20.93 12.96
C VAL A 387 10.65 19.62 13.77
N THR A 388 10.90 18.49 13.12
CA THR A 388 10.83 17.18 13.79
C THR A 388 11.82 17.07 14.95
N PHE A 389 13.05 17.52 14.77
CA PHE A 389 14.07 17.41 15.81
C PHE A 389 14.03 18.55 16.83
N ALA A 390 13.76 19.79 16.39
CA ALA A 390 13.68 20.92 17.31
C ALA A 390 12.54 20.77 18.34
N VAL A 391 11.43 20.17 17.94
CA VAL A 391 10.31 19.92 18.85
C VAL A 391 10.39 18.51 19.46
N GLY A 392 10.90 17.53 18.71
CA GLY A 392 10.95 16.12 19.15
C GLY A 392 11.98 15.86 20.25
N TYR A 393 13.20 16.42 20.16
CA TYR A 393 14.24 16.17 21.16
C TYR A 393 13.88 16.66 22.58
N PRO A 394 13.34 17.85 22.80
CA PRO A 394 12.92 18.26 24.14
C PRO A 394 11.87 17.34 24.74
N LEU A 395 10.90 16.88 23.95
CA LEU A 395 9.86 15.94 24.39
C LEU A 395 10.45 14.54 24.67
N GLN A 396 11.39 14.10 23.84
CA GLN A 396 12.12 12.86 24.07
C GLN A 396 12.91 12.92 25.38
N GLY A 397 13.66 13.98 25.63
CA GLY A 397 14.42 14.16 26.88
C GLY A 397 13.54 14.20 28.12
N TRP A 398 12.35 14.79 28.02
CA TRP A 398 11.38 14.78 29.10
C TRP A 398 10.86 13.35 29.39
N LEU A 399 10.53 12.56 28.37
CA LEU A 399 10.11 11.17 28.52
C LEU A 399 11.25 10.29 29.03
N GLU A 400 12.48 10.54 28.60
CA GLU A 400 13.67 9.84 29.08
C GLU A 400 13.91 10.08 30.57
N SER A 401 13.77 11.34 31.04
CA SER A 401 13.84 11.64 32.46
C SER A 401 12.71 10.98 33.27
N LEU A 402 11.49 10.88 32.69
CA LEU A 402 10.38 10.20 33.31
C LEU A 402 10.62 8.70 33.43
N THR A 403 11.07 8.04 32.38
CA THR A 403 11.36 6.60 32.39
C THR A 403 12.54 6.27 33.30
N SER A 404 13.57 7.10 33.35
CA SER A 404 14.70 7.01 34.27
C SER A 404 14.26 7.15 35.73
N SER A 405 13.42 8.14 36.02
CA SER A 405 12.85 8.33 37.37
C SER A 405 11.98 7.13 37.80
N LEU A 406 11.23 6.55 36.85
CA LEU A 406 10.45 5.32 37.10
C LEU A 406 11.38 4.13 37.41
N GLY A 407 12.47 4.00 36.61
CA GLY A 407 13.48 2.97 36.82
C GLY A 407 14.12 3.06 38.21
N SER A 408 14.56 4.25 38.62
CA SER A 408 15.13 4.49 39.96
C SER A 408 14.15 4.25 41.11
N ALA A 409 12.87 4.61 40.94
CA ALA A 409 11.84 4.35 41.93
C ALA A 409 11.59 2.83 42.10
N VAL A 410 11.57 2.08 41.00
CA VAL A 410 11.42 0.62 41.03
C VAL A 410 12.67 -0.04 41.65
N GLU A 411 13.85 0.42 41.32
CA GLU A 411 15.11 -0.05 41.91
C GLU A 411 15.16 0.17 43.43
N THR A 412 14.70 1.35 43.89
CA THR A 412 14.60 1.67 45.31
C THR A 412 13.53 0.79 46.01
N GLY A 413 12.39 0.57 45.34
CA GLY A 413 11.30 -0.27 45.92
C GLY A 413 11.67 -1.75 46.00
N LEU A 414 12.63 -2.21 45.23
CA LEU A 414 13.13 -3.59 45.20
C LEU A 414 14.37 -3.79 46.09
N GLN A 415 14.67 -2.89 47.05
CA GLN A 415 15.78 -3.05 47.99
C GLN A 415 15.58 -4.32 48.78
N GLY A 416 16.49 -5.30 48.62
CA GLY A 416 16.41 -6.62 49.24
C GLY A 416 16.17 -7.80 48.28
N GLU A 417 15.68 -7.53 47.10
CA GLU A 417 15.50 -8.55 46.05
C GLU A 417 16.82 -8.88 45.34
N PRO A 418 16.96 -10.10 44.77
CA PRO A 418 18.13 -10.51 44.00
C PRO A 418 18.46 -9.55 42.84
N GLN A 419 19.74 -9.30 42.62
CA GLN A 419 20.21 -8.31 41.63
C GLN A 419 19.74 -8.62 40.19
N TRP A 420 19.55 -9.90 39.84
CA TRP A 420 19.04 -10.32 38.56
C TRP A 420 17.58 -9.91 38.33
N ILE A 421 16.73 -9.90 39.37
CA ILE A 421 15.33 -9.43 39.29
C ILE A 421 15.30 -7.92 39.02
N LYS A 422 16.12 -7.16 39.77
CA LYS A 422 16.23 -5.71 39.63
C LYS A 422 16.66 -5.34 38.19
N GLY A 423 17.74 -5.94 37.70
CA GLY A 423 18.25 -5.69 36.35
C GLY A 423 17.25 -6.11 35.28
N LEU A 424 16.57 -7.24 35.41
CA LEU A 424 15.55 -7.66 34.46
C LEU A 424 14.37 -6.66 34.38
N LEU A 425 13.90 -6.19 35.54
CA LEU A 425 12.77 -5.24 35.57
C LEU A 425 13.19 -3.83 35.13
N VAL A 426 14.32 -3.33 35.62
CA VAL A 426 14.77 -1.95 35.35
C VAL A 426 15.39 -1.87 33.92
N ASP A 427 16.40 -2.69 33.64
CA ASP A 427 17.15 -2.57 32.36
C ASP A 427 16.43 -3.32 31.23
N GLY A 428 15.88 -4.51 31.51
CA GLY A 428 15.22 -5.33 30.50
C GLY A 428 13.83 -4.80 30.12
N ILE A 429 12.93 -4.60 31.09
CA ILE A 429 11.53 -4.25 30.84
C ILE A 429 11.34 -2.73 30.75
N ILE A 430 11.73 -1.98 31.80
CA ILE A 430 11.53 -0.52 31.84
C ILE A 430 12.41 0.15 30.79
N GLY A 431 13.69 -0.25 30.68
CA GLY A 431 14.60 0.23 29.66
C GLY A 431 14.13 -0.10 28.24
N GLY A 432 13.64 -1.33 28.01
CA GLY A 432 13.08 -1.73 26.73
C GLY A 432 11.79 -0.99 26.35
N ALA A 433 10.85 -0.84 27.28
CA ALA A 433 9.63 -0.07 27.08
C ALA A 433 9.93 1.43 26.93
N GLY A 434 10.84 1.96 27.75
CA GLY A 434 11.31 3.35 27.72
C GLY A 434 11.88 3.71 26.37
N SER A 435 12.74 2.86 25.80
CA SER A 435 13.33 3.12 24.49
C SER A 435 12.29 3.26 23.38
N VAL A 436 11.18 2.54 23.44
CA VAL A 436 10.06 2.71 22.48
C VAL A 436 9.32 4.02 22.72
N LEU A 437 8.99 4.31 24.00
CA LEU A 437 8.20 5.49 24.36
C LEU A 437 8.94 6.80 24.05
N THR A 438 10.24 6.85 24.25
CA THR A 438 11.06 8.04 23.99
C THR A 438 11.12 8.39 22.49
N PHE A 439 10.90 7.43 21.58
CA PHE A 439 10.81 7.68 20.13
C PHE A 439 9.44 8.17 19.65
N VAL A 440 8.37 7.92 20.40
CA VAL A 440 7.00 8.26 19.99
C VAL A 440 6.83 9.75 19.64
N PRO A 441 7.33 10.74 20.42
CA PRO A 441 7.18 12.16 20.08
C PRO A 441 7.77 12.51 18.71
N ILE A 442 8.98 12.05 18.43
CA ILE A 442 9.66 12.30 17.15
C ILE A 442 8.82 11.71 16.00
N LEU A 443 8.30 10.50 16.16
CA LEU A 443 7.46 9.85 15.14
C LEU A 443 6.14 10.59 14.93
N VAL A 444 5.48 11.04 16.00
CA VAL A 444 4.23 11.81 15.91
C VAL A 444 4.43 13.09 15.14
N ILE A 445 5.47 13.86 15.47
CA ILE A 445 5.79 15.12 14.80
C ILE A 445 6.13 14.87 13.33
N PHE A 446 6.98 13.89 13.05
CA PHE A 446 7.35 13.51 11.69
C PHE A 446 6.13 13.09 10.86
N PHE A 447 5.27 12.21 11.37
CA PHE A 447 4.05 11.81 10.68
C PHE A 447 3.08 12.96 10.51
N PHE A 448 3.01 13.90 11.47
CA PHE A 448 2.18 15.09 11.34
C PHE A 448 2.64 15.97 10.19
N VAL A 449 3.94 16.32 10.14
CA VAL A 449 4.49 17.17 9.08
C VAL A 449 4.38 16.49 7.71
N MET A 450 4.66 15.20 7.63
CA MET A 450 4.52 14.45 6.38
C MET A 450 3.07 14.34 5.91
N SER A 451 2.12 14.05 6.82
CA SER A 451 0.69 14.03 6.48
C SER A 451 0.16 15.42 6.10
N PHE A 452 0.71 16.47 6.67
CA PHE A 452 0.41 17.84 6.26
C PHE A 452 0.83 18.09 4.81
N LEU A 453 2.07 17.75 4.43
CA LEU A 453 2.59 17.91 3.07
C LEU A 453 1.80 17.05 2.06
N GLU A 454 1.41 15.84 2.47
CA GLU A 454 0.59 14.93 1.68
C GLU A 454 -0.82 15.53 1.45
N ASN A 455 -1.45 16.00 2.51
CA ASN A 455 -2.81 16.58 2.47
C ASN A 455 -2.87 17.88 1.65
N VAL A 456 -1.84 18.73 1.71
CA VAL A 456 -1.73 19.95 0.90
C VAL A 456 -1.53 19.65 -0.59
N GLY A 457 -1.03 18.43 -0.95
CA GLY A 457 -0.78 18.02 -2.34
C GLY A 457 0.66 18.27 -2.82
N TYR A 458 1.59 18.66 -1.93
CA TYR A 458 2.98 18.90 -2.30
C TYR A 458 3.72 17.63 -2.72
N MET A 459 3.39 16.49 -2.11
CA MET A 459 4.13 15.22 -2.33
C MET A 459 4.08 14.74 -3.78
N ALA A 460 2.99 15.01 -4.51
CA ALA A 460 2.90 14.70 -5.94
C ALA A 460 3.93 15.48 -6.77
N ARG A 461 4.14 16.77 -6.46
CA ARG A 461 5.14 17.62 -7.13
C ARG A 461 6.56 17.16 -6.82
N ALA A 462 6.81 16.80 -5.57
CA ALA A 462 8.09 16.24 -5.15
C ALA A 462 8.43 14.95 -5.94
N ALA A 463 7.47 14.05 -6.09
CA ALA A 463 7.63 12.83 -6.88
C ALA A 463 7.87 13.14 -8.37
N PHE A 464 7.15 14.10 -8.95
CA PHE A 464 7.33 14.55 -10.32
C PHE A 464 8.75 15.09 -10.58
N VAL A 465 9.24 15.97 -9.71
CA VAL A 465 10.59 16.56 -9.84
C VAL A 465 11.69 15.50 -9.72
N MET A 466 11.48 14.51 -8.86
CA MET A 466 12.45 13.45 -8.61
C MET A 466 12.37 12.29 -9.60
N ASP A 467 11.35 12.21 -10.45
CA ASP A 467 11.11 11.09 -11.35
C ASP A 467 12.32 10.78 -12.24
N ARG A 468 12.94 11.79 -12.84
CA ARG A 468 14.14 11.62 -13.67
C ARG A 468 15.29 10.94 -12.91
N PHE A 469 15.49 11.29 -11.63
CA PHE A 469 16.53 10.70 -10.80
C PHE A 469 16.18 9.27 -10.39
N MET A 470 14.90 9.02 -10.10
CA MET A 470 14.41 7.69 -9.78
C MET A 470 14.60 6.71 -10.94
N HIS A 471 14.37 7.14 -12.18
CA HIS A 471 14.60 6.32 -13.38
C HIS A 471 16.07 5.90 -13.55
N ILE A 472 17.03 6.74 -13.18
CA ILE A 472 18.47 6.38 -13.21
C ILE A 472 18.76 5.18 -12.31
N ILE A 473 18.04 5.08 -11.18
CA ILE A 473 18.18 4.02 -10.18
C ILE A 473 17.32 2.78 -10.56
N GLY A 474 16.49 2.88 -11.60
CA GLY A 474 15.54 1.83 -12.00
C GLY A 474 14.23 1.85 -11.23
N LEU A 475 13.87 2.99 -10.64
CA LEU A 475 12.64 3.22 -9.90
C LEU A 475 11.72 4.21 -10.61
N HIS A 476 10.44 4.19 -10.29
CA HIS A 476 9.48 5.22 -10.71
C HIS A 476 9.46 6.42 -9.75
N GLY A 477 9.05 7.59 -10.23
CA GLY A 477 8.89 8.79 -9.39
C GLY A 477 8.02 8.58 -8.16
N LYS A 478 6.97 7.74 -8.24
CA LYS A 478 6.13 7.37 -7.10
C LYS A 478 6.91 6.67 -5.97
N SER A 479 8.01 5.98 -6.28
CA SER A 479 8.89 5.34 -5.28
C SER A 479 9.64 6.36 -4.42
N PHE A 480 9.77 7.60 -4.88
CA PHE A 480 10.38 8.67 -4.09
C PHE A 480 9.60 8.95 -2.80
N LEU A 481 8.27 8.88 -2.83
CA LEU A 481 7.41 9.11 -1.66
C LEU A 481 7.74 8.18 -0.47
N PRO A 482 7.67 6.85 -0.64
CA PRO A 482 8.10 5.94 0.42
C PRO A 482 9.56 6.12 0.81
N MET A 483 10.48 6.39 -0.13
CA MET A 483 11.89 6.61 0.21
C MET A 483 12.10 7.87 1.07
N CYS A 484 11.35 8.95 0.83
CA CYS A 484 11.35 10.12 1.72
C CYS A 484 10.88 9.79 3.14
N LEU A 485 9.85 8.95 3.27
CA LEU A 485 9.43 8.46 4.59
C LEU A 485 10.55 7.65 5.28
N GLY A 486 11.41 7.00 4.51
CA GLY A 486 12.55 6.20 4.98
C GLY A 486 13.57 7.02 5.77
N PHE A 487 13.77 8.29 5.45
CA PHE A 487 14.65 9.17 6.23
C PHE A 487 14.15 9.35 7.68
N GLY A 488 12.84 9.30 7.91
CA GLY A 488 12.28 9.24 9.26
C GLY A 488 12.30 7.83 9.81
N CYS A 489 11.61 6.90 9.14
CA CYS A 489 11.44 5.53 9.61
C CYS A 489 11.27 4.55 8.45
N ASN A 490 12.12 3.53 8.37
CA ASN A 490 12.05 2.51 7.32
C ASN A 490 10.78 1.65 7.40
N VAL A 491 10.17 1.50 8.58
CA VAL A 491 8.87 0.81 8.73
C VAL A 491 7.77 1.54 7.94
N ALA A 492 7.67 2.85 8.14
CA ALA A 492 6.71 3.69 7.43
C ALA A 492 6.97 3.72 5.91
N SER A 493 8.24 3.70 5.52
CA SER A 493 8.67 3.64 4.13
C SER A 493 8.22 2.34 3.44
N VAL A 494 8.47 1.19 4.06
CA VAL A 494 8.05 -0.11 3.51
C VAL A 494 6.53 -0.19 3.37
N LEU A 495 5.78 0.28 4.37
CA LEU A 495 4.31 0.37 4.27
C LEU A 495 3.85 1.35 3.19
N GLY A 496 4.56 2.47 3.05
CA GLY A 496 4.30 3.48 2.01
C GLY A 496 4.55 2.97 0.59
N ALA A 497 5.36 1.91 0.42
CA ALA A 497 5.62 1.33 -0.89
C ALA A 497 4.38 0.74 -1.59
N ARG A 498 3.28 0.56 -0.86
CA ARG A 498 1.97 0.16 -1.41
C ARG A 498 1.42 1.14 -2.45
N ILE A 499 1.86 2.41 -2.43
CA ILE A 499 1.46 3.42 -3.42
C ILE A 499 2.03 3.14 -4.82
N VAL A 500 3.05 2.28 -4.91
CA VAL A 500 3.68 1.89 -6.17
C VAL A 500 2.88 0.77 -6.81
N GLU A 501 2.27 1.04 -7.96
CA GLU A 501 1.33 0.17 -8.66
C GLU A 501 2.00 -1.10 -9.19
N SER A 502 3.14 -0.97 -9.88
CA SER A 502 3.88 -2.11 -10.41
C SER A 502 4.43 -2.98 -9.28
N ARG A 503 4.12 -4.29 -9.30
CA ARG A 503 4.63 -5.27 -8.34
C ARG A 503 6.16 -5.31 -8.31
N LYS A 504 6.81 -5.24 -9.47
CA LYS A 504 8.28 -5.26 -9.56
C LYS A 504 8.90 -3.99 -8.99
N ALA A 505 8.38 -2.79 -9.38
CA ALA A 505 8.83 -1.53 -8.85
C ALA A 505 8.57 -1.42 -7.33
N ARG A 506 7.45 -1.94 -6.85
CA ARG A 506 7.14 -2.03 -5.42
C ARG A 506 8.14 -2.92 -4.68
N LEU A 507 8.45 -4.11 -5.21
CA LEU A 507 9.46 -4.99 -4.64
C LEU A 507 10.84 -4.33 -4.60
N LEU A 508 11.24 -3.66 -5.68
CA LEU A 508 12.50 -2.92 -5.74
C LEU A 508 12.53 -1.77 -4.73
N THR A 509 11.43 -1.04 -4.58
CA THR A 509 11.29 0.04 -3.58
C THR A 509 11.44 -0.52 -2.16
N ILE A 510 10.75 -1.62 -1.83
CA ILE A 510 10.87 -2.27 -0.51
C ILE A 510 12.30 -2.78 -0.27
N PHE A 511 12.92 -3.33 -1.31
CA PHE A 511 14.30 -3.82 -1.24
C PHE A 511 15.30 -2.70 -0.95
N LEU A 512 15.12 -1.53 -1.55
CA LEU A 512 16.02 -0.38 -1.42
C LEU A 512 15.74 0.46 -0.17
N THR A 513 14.53 0.42 0.37
CA THR A 513 14.15 1.17 1.57
C THR A 513 15.14 1.05 2.73
N PRO A 514 15.67 -0.14 3.09
CA PRO A 514 16.62 -0.27 4.19
C PRO A 514 17.94 0.49 3.99
N PHE A 515 18.28 0.86 2.76
CA PHE A 515 19.48 1.67 2.49
C PHE A 515 19.23 3.18 2.73
N VAL A 516 18.00 3.62 2.90
CA VAL A 516 17.72 5.01 3.28
C VAL A 516 18.08 5.20 4.75
N PRO A 517 18.93 6.20 5.09
CA PRO A 517 19.36 6.42 6.47
C PRO A 517 18.21 6.97 7.31
N CYS A 518 17.65 6.14 8.19
CA CYS A 518 16.61 6.58 9.13
C CYS A 518 17.18 7.40 10.30
N THR A 519 16.31 8.06 11.05
CA THR A 519 16.69 8.89 12.21
C THR A 519 17.58 8.15 13.21
N GLY A 520 17.27 6.89 13.53
CA GLY A 520 18.09 6.08 14.45
C GLY A 520 19.50 5.86 13.92
N ARG A 521 19.68 5.58 12.62
CA ARG A 521 21.01 5.48 12.01
C ARG A 521 21.77 6.81 12.05
N LEU A 522 21.09 7.90 11.71
CA LEU A 522 21.70 9.25 11.73
C LEU A 522 22.14 9.64 13.14
N ALA A 523 21.35 9.31 14.18
CA ALA A 523 21.70 9.56 15.56
C ALA A 523 23.00 8.83 15.97
N VAL A 524 23.13 7.54 15.65
CA VAL A 524 24.33 6.76 15.94
C VAL A 524 25.55 7.30 15.20
N ILE A 525 25.39 7.60 13.90
CA ILE A 525 26.49 8.14 13.08
C ILE A 525 26.98 9.47 13.65
N THR A 526 26.07 10.37 13.97
CA THR A 526 26.40 11.69 14.53
C THR A 526 27.11 11.55 15.88
N PHE A 527 26.59 10.68 16.76
CA PHE A 527 27.18 10.43 18.07
C PHE A 527 28.60 9.85 17.99
N VAL A 528 28.76 8.74 17.26
CA VAL A 528 30.09 8.08 17.14
C VAL A 528 31.06 8.95 16.37
N SER A 529 30.62 9.70 15.34
CA SER A 529 31.44 10.65 14.62
C SER A 529 31.91 11.78 15.54
N ALA A 530 31.04 12.32 16.39
CA ALA A 530 31.39 13.35 17.37
C ALA A 530 32.41 12.83 18.41
N ALA A 531 32.20 11.59 18.87
CA ALA A 531 33.12 10.96 19.84
C ALA A 531 34.53 10.79 19.28
N ILE A 532 34.68 10.30 18.04
CA ILE A 532 36.00 9.84 17.52
C ILE A 532 36.67 10.88 16.64
N PHE A 533 35.93 11.68 15.89
CA PHE A 533 36.47 12.63 14.91
C PHE A 533 36.44 14.09 15.36
N ALA A 534 35.85 14.38 16.53
CA ALA A 534 35.79 15.72 17.13
C ALA A 534 35.45 16.84 16.12
N GLY A 535 36.36 17.80 15.86
CA GLY A 535 36.10 18.92 14.94
C GLY A 535 35.85 18.56 13.48
N LYS A 536 36.06 17.30 13.06
CA LYS A 536 35.75 16.79 11.71
C LYS A 536 34.44 15.96 11.68
N ALA A 537 33.74 15.83 12.78
CA ALA A 537 32.57 15.00 12.92
C ALA A 537 31.48 15.30 11.86
N LEU A 538 31.20 16.58 11.63
CA LEU A 538 30.21 17.02 10.64
C LEU A 538 30.58 16.57 9.22
N LEU A 539 31.85 16.76 8.85
CA LEU A 539 32.38 16.34 7.54
C LEU A 539 32.25 14.81 7.35
N VAL A 540 32.64 14.04 8.38
CA VAL A 540 32.54 12.58 8.35
C VAL A 540 31.10 12.13 8.20
N THR A 541 30.20 12.72 8.97
CA THR A 541 28.74 12.42 8.86
C THR A 541 28.21 12.69 7.45
N TRP A 542 28.54 13.83 6.85
CA TRP A 542 28.13 14.16 5.48
C TRP A 542 28.72 13.21 4.44
N LEU A 543 30.00 12.84 4.57
CA LEU A 543 30.62 11.87 3.66
C LEU A 543 29.98 10.49 3.78
N LEU A 544 29.62 10.04 4.98
CA LEU A 544 28.93 8.78 5.20
C LEU A 544 27.52 8.79 4.59
N VAL A 545 26.77 9.87 4.77
CA VAL A 545 25.44 10.02 4.15
C VAL A 545 25.55 10.05 2.62
N ALA A 546 26.52 10.78 2.07
CA ALA A 546 26.78 10.82 0.64
C ALA A 546 27.14 9.42 0.10
N LEU A 547 28.03 8.71 0.76
CA LEU A 547 28.38 7.32 0.42
C LEU A 547 27.14 6.42 0.43
N ASN A 548 26.28 6.57 1.43
CA ASN A 548 25.08 5.76 1.53
C ASN A 548 24.10 6.02 0.35
N ILE A 549 23.93 7.28 -0.05
CA ILE A 549 23.10 7.64 -1.23
C ILE A 549 23.69 7.05 -2.51
N VAL A 550 25.02 7.07 -2.66
CA VAL A 550 25.72 6.43 -3.78
C VAL A 550 25.48 4.92 -3.77
N MET A 551 25.62 4.28 -2.61
CA MET A 551 25.39 2.84 -2.48
C MET A 551 23.93 2.45 -2.73
N LEU A 552 22.97 3.29 -2.34
CA LEU A 552 21.57 3.15 -2.69
C LEU A 552 21.37 3.15 -4.21
N GLY A 553 21.99 4.11 -4.91
CA GLY A 553 21.95 4.20 -6.38
C GLY A 553 22.57 2.98 -7.05
N VAL A 554 23.76 2.54 -6.57
CA VAL A 554 24.42 1.34 -7.09
C VAL A 554 23.57 0.09 -6.88
N ALA A 555 23.01 -0.10 -5.67
CA ALA A 555 22.14 -1.22 -5.35
C ALA A 555 20.90 -1.22 -6.25
N GLY A 556 20.27 -0.05 -6.45
CA GLY A 556 19.10 0.10 -7.33
C GLY A 556 19.41 -0.27 -8.78
N MET A 557 20.51 0.25 -9.34
CA MET A 557 20.96 -0.09 -10.70
C MET A 557 21.28 -1.57 -10.86
N LEU A 558 21.97 -2.18 -9.89
CA LEU A 558 22.31 -3.60 -9.94
C LEU A 558 21.05 -4.48 -9.91
N ILE A 559 20.17 -4.25 -8.94
CA ILE A 559 18.98 -5.07 -8.74
C ILE A 559 17.97 -4.84 -9.85
N GLY A 560 17.74 -3.57 -10.23
CA GLY A 560 16.81 -3.22 -11.30
C GLY A 560 17.21 -3.83 -12.65
N ARG A 561 18.49 -3.78 -13.02
CA ARG A 561 18.97 -4.31 -14.30
C ARG A 561 19.16 -5.82 -14.33
N LEU A 562 19.57 -6.44 -13.23
CA LEU A 562 19.94 -7.86 -13.19
C LEU A 562 18.77 -8.77 -12.77
N LEU A 563 17.94 -8.33 -11.83
CA LEU A 563 16.96 -9.18 -11.17
C LEU A 563 15.50 -8.80 -11.48
N LEU A 564 15.20 -7.50 -11.65
CA LEU A 564 13.84 -6.99 -11.77
C LEU A 564 13.70 -6.12 -13.05
N ARG A 565 14.13 -6.66 -14.21
CA ARG A 565 13.91 -5.96 -15.48
C ARG A 565 12.44 -5.64 -15.67
N GLU A 566 12.14 -4.37 -15.74
CA GLU A 566 10.82 -3.83 -16.06
C GLU A 566 10.85 -3.17 -17.44
N GLU A 567 9.78 -3.32 -18.19
CA GLU A 567 9.55 -2.45 -19.34
C GLU A 567 9.29 -1.03 -18.83
N PRO A 568 9.83 0.01 -19.46
CA PRO A 568 9.62 1.37 -19.05
C PRO A 568 8.14 1.74 -19.20
N VAL A 569 7.38 1.65 -18.10
CA VAL A 569 6.02 2.15 -18.07
C VAL A 569 6.10 3.68 -17.98
N PRO A 570 5.45 4.42 -18.89
CA PRO A 570 5.46 5.88 -18.83
C PRO A 570 4.89 6.37 -17.49
N PHE A 571 5.62 7.30 -16.87
CA PHE A 571 5.20 7.91 -15.61
C PHE A 571 4.02 8.86 -15.87
N ILE A 572 2.83 8.42 -15.50
CA ILE A 572 1.62 9.24 -15.54
C ILE A 572 1.19 9.46 -14.10
N MET A 573 1.22 10.70 -13.64
CA MET A 573 0.77 11.08 -12.31
C MET A 573 -0.04 12.36 -12.36
N GLU A 574 -1.20 12.33 -11.75
CA GLU A 574 -2.01 13.53 -11.60
C GLU A 574 -1.40 14.44 -10.53
N LEU A 575 -1.32 15.71 -10.84
CA LEU A 575 -0.99 16.75 -9.88
C LEU A 575 -2.28 17.29 -9.27
N PRO A 576 -2.69 16.81 -8.08
CA PRO A 576 -3.91 17.28 -7.44
C PRO A 576 -3.80 18.78 -7.16
N LEU A 577 -4.93 19.49 -7.15
CA LEU A 577 -4.95 20.89 -6.74
C LEU A 577 -4.47 21.03 -5.30
N TYR A 578 -3.89 22.19 -4.97
CA TYR A 578 -3.55 22.49 -3.58
C TYR A 578 -4.82 22.68 -2.76
N HIS A 579 -4.91 21.96 -1.65
CA HIS A 579 -6.02 22.04 -0.71
C HIS A 579 -5.59 22.68 0.61
N LYS A 580 -6.53 23.33 1.27
CA LYS A 580 -6.31 23.73 2.67
C LYS A 580 -6.22 22.45 3.52
N PRO A 581 -5.21 22.37 4.42
CA PRO A 581 -5.02 21.18 5.23
C PRO A 581 -6.20 20.97 6.17
N ASP A 582 -6.72 19.75 6.22
CA ASP A 582 -7.73 19.33 7.20
C ASP A 582 -7.03 18.71 8.41
N PHE A 583 -6.90 19.48 9.47
CA PHE A 583 -6.22 19.04 10.70
C PHE A 583 -6.91 17.86 11.39
N ARG A 584 -8.22 17.67 11.19
CA ARG A 584 -8.95 16.52 11.75
C ARG A 584 -8.51 15.22 11.06
N THR A 585 -8.49 15.23 9.75
CA THR A 585 -8.03 14.07 8.96
C THR A 585 -6.55 13.78 9.24
N ILE A 586 -5.69 14.81 9.28
CA ILE A 586 -4.28 14.66 9.63
C ILE A 586 -4.13 14.03 11.02
N GLY A 587 -4.87 14.51 12.02
CA GLY A 587 -4.81 13.96 13.39
C GLY A 587 -5.19 12.47 13.45
N ILE A 588 -6.25 12.07 12.75
CA ILE A 588 -6.69 10.67 12.68
C ILE A 588 -5.61 9.79 12.04
N VAL A 589 -5.04 10.21 10.92
CA VAL A 589 -3.99 9.47 10.21
C VAL A 589 -2.74 9.31 11.09
N VAL A 590 -2.29 10.39 11.73
CA VAL A 590 -1.13 10.37 12.64
C VAL A 590 -1.37 9.43 13.81
N TRP A 591 -2.55 9.49 14.43
CA TRP A 591 -2.93 8.60 15.53
C TRP A 591 -2.89 7.13 15.13
N HIS A 592 -3.52 6.79 14.01
CA HIS A 592 -3.52 5.41 13.51
C HIS A 592 -2.12 4.90 13.18
N ARG A 593 -1.31 5.70 12.48
CA ARG A 593 0.09 5.33 12.16
C ARG A 593 0.93 5.13 13.43
N THR A 594 0.78 6.02 14.41
CA THR A 594 1.51 5.94 15.68
C THR A 594 1.10 4.72 16.51
N ILE A 595 -0.19 4.48 16.69
CA ILE A 595 -0.68 3.32 17.45
C ILE A 595 -0.28 2.00 16.75
N ALA A 596 -0.35 1.93 15.44
CA ALA A 596 0.09 0.76 14.69
C ALA A 596 1.59 0.48 14.90
N PHE A 597 2.42 1.55 14.92
CA PHE A 597 3.84 1.42 15.25
C PHE A 597 4.06 0.91 16.68
N VAL A 598 3.46 1.57 17.68
CA VAL A 598 3.63 1.19 19.09
C VAL A 598 3.17 -0.25 19.34
N LYS A 599 2.04 -0.67 18.78
CA LYS A 599 1.56 -2.05 18.92
C LYS A 599 2.47 -3.07 18.24
N LYS A 600 2.91 -2.82 17.00
CA LYS A 600 3.72 -3.80 16.25
C LYS A 600 5.19 -3.76 16.64
N ALA A 601 5.79 -2.59 16.70
CA ALA A 601 7.21 -2.45 17.00
C ALA A 601 7.49 -2.52 18.50
N GLY A 602 6.66 -1.93 19.34
CA GLY A 602 6.85 -1.90 20.78
C GLY A 602 6.87 -3.29 21.41
N THR A 603 5.95 -4.19 21.05
CA THR A 603 5.93 -5.58 21.56
C THR A 603 7.18 -6.35 21.16
N VAL A 604 7.63 -6.20 19.91
CA VAL A 604 8.81 -6.87 19.38
C VAL A 604 10.09 -6.35 20.07
N ILE A 605 10.23 -5.02 20.17
CA ILE A 605 11.41 -4.40 20.82
C ILE A 605 11.49 -4.80 22.30
N LEU A 606 10.36 -4.78 23.03
CA LEU A 606 10.31 -5.18 24.42
C LEU A 606 10.75 -6.64 24.60
N LEU A 607 10.22 -7.56 23.80
CA LEU A 607 10.60 -8.98 23.85
C LEU A 607 12.11 -9.15 23.60
N PHE A 608 12.63 -8.51 22.57
CA PHE A 608 14.07 -8.59 22.25
C PHE A 608 14.94 -7.90 23.29
N SER A 609 14.52 -6.81 23.92
CA SER A 609 15.26 -6.19 25.03
C SER A 609 15.40 -7.12 26.22
N ILE A 610 14.33 -7.85 26.57
CA ILE A 610 14.39 -8.88 27.62
C ILE A 610 15.36 -10.00 27.23
N VAL A 611 15.28 -10.51 25.99
CA VAL A 611 16.19 -11.57 25.52
C VAL A 611 17.63 -11.11 25.52
N LEU A 612 17.91 -9.90 25.06
CA LEU A 612 19.28 -9.32 25.09
C LEU A 612 19.78 -9.17 26.52
N TRP A 613 18.93 -8.66 27.41
CA TRP A 613 19.32 -8.53 28.82
C TRP A 613 19.71 -9.89 29.41
N ILE A 614 18.91 -10.94 29.15
CA ILE A 614 19.24 -12.31 29.59
C ILE A 614 20.58 -12.75 29.00
N MET A 615 20.78 -12.56 27.67
CA MET A 615 22.01 -12.98 26.99
C MET A 615 23.25 -12.22 27.46
N SER A 616 23.11 -10.98 27.92
CA SER A 616 24.21 -10.16 28.43
C SER A 616 24.56 -10.46 29.90
N ASN A 617 23.61 -10.99 30.67
CA ASN A 617 23.78 -11.23 32.10
C ASN A 617 23.92 -12.73 32.49
N VAL A 618 23.70 -13.66 31.56
CA VAL A 618 23.79 -15.12 31.83
C VAL A 618 24.91 -15.73 31.01
N PRO A 619 25.82 -16.55 31.63
CA PRO A 619 26.00 -16.77 33.07
C PRO A 619 26.56 -15.54 33.80
N ALA A 620 26.29 -15.42 35.09
CA ALA A 620 26.86 -14.35 35.91
C ALA A 620 28.39 -14.43 35.94
N GLY A 621 29.09 -13.32 35.86
CA GLY A 621 30.56 -13.30 35.85
C GLY A 621 31.18 -12.27 34.88
N GLY A 622 30.42 -11.28 34.52
CA GLY A 622 30.87 -10.22 33.58
C GLY A 622 30.47 -10.50 32.12
N ILE A 623 30.52 -9.44 31.33
CA ILE A 623 30.02 -9.45 29.95
C ILE A 623 30.83 -10.38 29.04
N ASP A 624 32.14 -10.51 29.30
CA ASP A 624 33.05 -11.38 28.54
C ASP A 624 32.68 -12.87 28.68
N ASN A 625 32.11 -13.28 29.82
CA ASN A 625 31.66 -14.65 30.07
C ASN A 625 30.19 -14.89 29.67
N SER A 626 29.46 -13.84 29.35
CA SER A 626 28.04 -13.93 28.97
C SER A 626 27.83 -14.67 27.65
N ILE A 627 26.59 -15.13 27.41
CA ILE A 627 26.21 -15.72 26.11
C ILE A 627 26.51 -14.74 24.98
N LEU A 628 26.19 -13.47 25.18
CA LEU A 628 26.40 -12.41 24.18
C LEU A 628 27.88 -12.19 23.90
N GLY A 629 28.75 -12.18 24.93
CA GLY A 629 30.20 -12.07 24.78
C GLY A 629 30.80 -13.27 24.04
N LYS A 630 30.35 -14.50 24.36
CA LYS A 630 30.81 -15.72 23.66
C LYS A 630 30.40 -15.72 22.18
N ILE A 631 29.19 -15.26 21.84
CA ILE A 631 28.73 -15.09 20.45
C ILE A 631 29.61 -14.04 19.76
N GLY A 632 29.91 -12.92 20.42
CA GLY A 632 30.76 -11.87 19.88
C GLY A 632 32.16 -12.40 19.55
N MET A 633 32.84 -13.10 20.50
CA MET A 633 34.13 -13.71 20.29
C MET A 633 34.13 -14.79 19.19
N PHE A 634 33.05 -15.59 19.10
CA PHE A 634 32.86 -16.55 18.01
C PHE A 634 32.77 -15.87 16.62
N LEU A 635 32.13 -14.71 16.55
CA LEU A 635 31.93 -13.95 15.32
C LEU A 635 33.08 -12.97 15.02
N GLU A 636 33.99 -12.73 15.95
CA GLU A 636 35.16 -11.82 15.78
C GLU A 636 35.98 -12.12 14.53
N PRO A 637 36.25 -13.38 14.13
CA PRO A 637 37.01 -13.66 12.90
C PRO A 637 36.36 -13.07 11.66
N ILE A 638 35.00 -12.91 11.63
CA ILE A 638 34.26 -12.26 10.55
C ILE A 638 34.44 -10.74 10.65
N GLY A 639 34.57 -10.18 11.84
CA GLY A 639 34.80 -8.75 12.09
C GLY A 639 36.21 -8.27 11.78
N ARG A 640 37.23 -9.12 11.93
CA ARG A 640 38.64 -8.75 11.75
C ARG A 640 38.99 -8.12 10.38
N PRO A 641 38.49 -8.62 9.23
CA PRO A 641 38.74 -7.98 7.95
C PRO A 641 38.10 -6.57 7.83
N LEU A 642 37.11 -6.28 8.67
CA LEU A 642 36.45 -4.97 8.78
C LEU A 642 37.17 -4.07 9.81
N GLY A 643 38.19 -4.58 10.53
CA GLY A 643 38.83 -3.90 11.64
C GLY A 643 38.00 -3.81 12.90
N LEU A 644 36.96 -4.67 13.03
CA LEU A 644 36.05 -4.68 14.17
C LEU A 644 36.47 -5.74 15.18
N ASP A 645 36.53 -5.38 16.44
CA ASP A 645 36.67 -6.30 17.55
C ASP A 645 35.31 -6.96 17.91
N TRP A 646 35.34 -7.96 18.77
CA TRP A 646 34.15 -8.67 19.16
C TRP A 646 33.06 -7.75 19.80
N ARG A 647 33.48 -6.67 20.50
CA ARG A 647 32.57 -5.70 21.14
C ARG A 647 31.80 -4.89 20.08
N MET A 648 32.51 -4.45 19.06
CA MET A 648 31.90 -3.75 17.93
C MET A 648 30.97 -4.68 17.13
N VAL A 649 31.32 -5.98 16.98
CA VAL A 649 30.45 -6.98 16.34
C VAL A 649 29.17 -7.19 17.15
N VAL A 650 29.26 -7.30 18.47
CA VAL A 650 28.10 -7.39 19.36
C VAL A 650 27.22 -6.13 19.27
N ALA A 651 27.83 -4.95 19.20
CA ALA A 651 27.09 -3.70 19.01
C ALA A 651 26.36 -3.65 17.66
N LEU A 652 26.94 -4.20 16.58
CA LEU A 652 26.25 -4.36 15.30
C LEU A 652 25.06 -5.33 15.39
N LEU A 653 25.22 -6.44 16.10
CA LEU A 653 24.12 -7.38 16.30
C LEU A 653 22.99 -6.76 17.12
N SER A 654 23.31 -6.04 18.19
CA SER A 654 22.30 -5.32 18.99
C SER A 654 21.57 -4.25 18.18
N SER A 655 22.26 -3.64 17.20
CA SER A 655 21.67 -2.64 16.28
C SER A 655 20.53 -3.21 15.40
N VAL A 656 20.41 -4.53 15.29
CA VAL A 656 19.30 -5.16 14.56
C VAL A 656 17.99 -4.98 15.31
N ILE A 657 17.99 -4.86 16.61
CA ILE A 657 16.78 -4.65 17.41
C ILE A 657 16.30 -3.23 17.21
N ALA A 658 17.14 -2.27 17.56
CA ALA A 658 16.99 -0.86 17.30
C ALA A 658 18.38 -0.27 17.07
N LYS A 659 18.53 0.60 16.09
CA LYS A 659 19.86 1.08 15.65
C LYS A 659 20.62 1.79 16.77
N GLU A 660 19.91 2.56 17.56
CA GLU A 660 20.45 3.29 18.71
C GLU A 660 20.98 2.39 19.82
N ASN A 661 20.52 1.16 19.93
CA ASN A 661 21.03 0.19 20.92
C ASN A 661 22.52 -0.11 20.73
N SER A 662 23.06 0.11 19.54
CA SER A 662 24.51 -0.04 19.30
C SER A 662 25.34 0.90 20.18
N VAL A 663 24.87 2.13 20.42
CA VAL A 663 25.57 3.11 21.29
C VAL A 663 25.52 2.68 22.74
N ALA A 664 24.34 2.28 23.22
CA ALA A 664 24.17 1.77 24.59
C ALA A 664 25.03 0.52 24.81
N THR A 665 25.03 -0.41 23.85
CA THR A 665 25.85 -1.64 23.91
C THR A 665 27.34 -1.32 23.92
N LEU A 666 27.83 -0.38 23.09
CA LEU A 666 29.23 0.06 23.14
C LEU A 666 29.57 0.65 24.51
N GLY A 667 28.69 1.45 25.10
CA GLY A 667 28.87 2.00 26.44
C GLY A 667 29.08 0.92 27.50
N ILE A 668 28.21 -0.11 27.48
CA ILE A 668 28.28 -1.23 28.40
C ILE A 668 29.55 -2.07 28.16
N LEU A 669 29.88 -2.40 26.90
CA LEU A 669 30.98 -3.30 26.54
C LEU A 669 32.36 -2.70 26.76
N TYR A 670 32.50 -1.37 26.64
CA TYR A 670 33.76 -0.69 26.95
C TYR A 670 33.87 -0.22 28.40
N SER A 671 32.95 -0.65 29.27
CA SER A 671 32.97 -0.44 30.73
C SER A 671 33.21 1.04 31.09
N VAL A 672 32.25 1.88 30.70
CA VAL A 672 32.31 3.32 31.02
C VAL A 672 31.95 3.49 32.49
N GLY A 673 32.99 3.61 33.35
CA GLY A 673 32.83 4.07 34.72
C GLY A 673 32.50 5.57 34.79
N ASP A 674 33.05 6.30 35.77
CA ASP A 674 32.87 7.77 35.93
C ASP A 674 33.39 8.63 34.77
N GLN A 675 34.12 8.04 33.82
CA GLN A 675 34.57 8.72 32.60
C GLN A 675 33.48 8.73 31.54
N GLY A 676 33.19 9.89 30.96
CA GLY A 676 32.13 10.03 29.95
C GLY A 676 32.37 9.11 28.73
N LEU A 677 31.32 8.51 28.19
CA LEU A 677 31.33 7.59 27.06
C LEU A 677 32.13 8.10 25.83
N LEU A 678 32.07 9.39 25.56
CA LEU A 678 32.78 10.03 24.43
C LEU A 678 34.31 9.89 24.55
N SER A 679 34.88 10.08 25.75
CA SER A 679 36.33 9.99 25.99
C SER A 679 36.84 8.55 25.91
N VAL A 680 36.08 7.59 26.43
CA VAL A 680 36.43 6.16 26.38
C VAL A 680 36.39 5.64 24.94
N LEU A 681 35.36 5.95 24.17
CA LEU A 681 35.27 5.52 22.77
C LEU A 681 36.39 6.10 21.90
N SER A 682 36.75 7.36 22.12
CA SER A 682 37.84 8.01 21.36
C SER A 682 39.23 7.41 21.64
N ALA A 683 39.46 6.87 22.86
CA ALA A 683 40.68 6.22 23.23
C ALA A 683 40.77 4.75 22.81
N ALA A 684 39.62 4.03 22.85
CA ALA A 684 39.55 2.59 22.64
C ALA A 684 39.40 2.18 21.18
N ILE A 685 38.73 3.00 20.34
CA ILE A 685 38.40 2.64 18.96
C ILE A 685 39.26 3.37 17.96
N PRO A 686 40.08 2.66 17.14
CA PRO A 686 40.85 3.28 16.06
C PRO A 686 39.90 3.95 15.03
N ARG A 687 40.35 5.10 14.47
CA ARG A 687 39.54 5.88 13.52
C ARG A 687 39.12 5.09 12.29
N ALA A 688 40.03 4.26 11.73
CA ALA A 688 39.74 3.40 10.60
C ALA A 688 38.64 2.37 10.93
N SER A 689 38.68 1.76 12.13
CA SER A 689 37.70 0.82 12.64
C SER A 689 36.36 1.51 12.86
N ALA A 690 36.36 2.74 13.37
CA ALA A 690 35.13 3.53 13.55
C ALA A 690 34.44 3.86 12.21
N LEU A 691 35.20 4.27 11.18
CA LEU A 691 34.68 4.51 9.83
C LEU A 691 34.03 3.23 9.25
N SER A 692 34.75 2.12 9.34
CA SER A 692 34.24 0.82 8.90
C SER A 692 32.95 0.44 9.63
N PHE A 693 32.94 0.55 10.96
CA PHE A 693 31.74 0.27 11.79
C PHE A 693 30.54 1.11 11.36
N LEU A 694 30.72 2.41 11.16
CA LEU A 694 29.65 3.32 10.74
C LEU A 694 29.12 2.99 9.36
N VAL A 695 30.00 2.65 8.40
CA VAL A 695 29.60 2.22 7.05
C VAL A 695 28.82 0.91 7.10
N VAL A 696 29.33 -0.06 7.85
CA VAL A 696 28.64 -1.34 8.05
C VAL A 696 27.27 -1.09 8.68
N LEU A 697 27.19 -0.33 9.77
CA LEU A 697 25.93 0.00 10.45
C LEU A 697 24.88 0.63 9.52
N MET A 698 25.34 1.51 8.61
CA MET A 698 24.45 2.16 7.62
C MET A 698 23.87 1.19 6.62
N LEU A 699 24.68 0.28 6.10
CA LEU A 699 24.28 -0.67 5.06
C LEU A 699 23.75 -1.99 5.61
N PHE A 700 23.94 -2.23 6.92
CA PHE A 700 23.56 -3.47 7.60
C PHE A 700 22.05 -3.68 7.65
N ILE A 701 21.68 -4.92 7.97
CA ILE A 701 20.30 -5.36 8.17
C ILE A 701 19.47 -4.28 8.94
N PRO A 702 18.26 -3.96 8.49
CA PRO A 702 17.42 -2.99 9.18
C PRO A 702 16.95 -3.51 10.56
N CYS A 703 16.28 -2.66 11.33
CA CYS A 703 15.75 -3.05 12.65
C CYS A 703 14.65 -4.12 12.50
N VAL A 704 14.46 -4.94 13.54
CA VAL A 704 13.48 -6.04 13.57
C VAL A 704 12.08 -5.62 13.14
N PRO A 705 11.51 -4.47 13.57
CA PRO A 705 10.23 -4.01 13.05
C PRO A 705 10.19 -3.83 11.52
N THR A 706 11.27 -3.30 10.94
CA THR A 706 11.36 -3.16 9.47
C THR A 706 11.43 -4.53 8.80
N ILE A 707 12.20 -5.46 9.36
CA ILE A 707 12.31 -6.84 8.86
C ILE A 707 10.92 -7.51 8.83
N ALA A 708 10.17 -7.38 9.91
CA ALA A 708 8.82 -7.97 10.03
C ALA A 708 7.87 -7.43 8.96
N VAL A 709 7.90 -6.10 8.74
CA VAL A 709 7.06 -5.46 7.73
C VAL A 709 7.53 -5.80 6.30
N MET A 710 8.85 -5.81 6.04
CA MET A 710 9.39 -6.27 4.74
C MET A 710 8.94 -7.69 4.42
N ARG A 711 8.98 -8.60 5.40
CA ARG A 711 8.52 -9.98 5.24
C ARG A 711 7.05 -10.06 4.87
N GLN A 712 6.22 -9.20 5.46
CA GLN A 712 4.79 -9.12 5.18
C GLN A 712 4.51 -8.51 3.79
N GLU A 713 5.17 -7.39 3.44
CA GLU A 713 4.89 -6.64 2.22
C GLU A 713 5.50 -7.28 0.95
N MET A 714 6.63 -7.96 1.08
CA MET A 714 7.22 -8.69 -0.07
C MET A 714 6.40 -9.93 -0.45
N ALA A 715 5.63 -10.52 0.50
CA ALA A 715 4.82 -11.74 0.34
C ALA A 715 5.60 -12.98 -0.18
N ASP A 716 6.74 -12.81 -0.82
CA ASP A 716 7.59 -13.84 -1.42
C ASP A 716 8.84 -14.08 -0.56
N ARG A 717 9.01 -15.33 -0.10
CA ARG A 717 10.18 -15.74 0.72
C ARG A 717 11.50 -15.59 -0.03
N LYS A 718 11.51 -15.85 -1.34
CA LYS A 718 12.71 -15.81 -2.17
C LYS A 718 13.27 -14.38 -2.22
N TRP A 719 12.44 -13.40 -2.53
CA TRP A 719 12.87 -11.99 -2.61
C TRP A 719 13.29 -11.44 -1.24
N PHE A 720 12.62 -11.86 -0.19
CA PHE A 720 13.01 -11.50 1.17
C PHE A 720 14.41 -12.02 1.52
N ILE A 721 14.71 -13.30 1.25
CA ILE A 721 16.03 -13.89 1.54
C ILE A 721 17.11 -13.25 0.67
N ILE A 722 16.83 -13.01 -0.62
CA ILE A 722 17.78 -12.33 -1.53
C ILE A 722 18.10 -10.92 -1.00
N SER A 723 17.09 -10.17 -0.53
CA SER A 723 17.33 -8.82 0.00
C SER A 723 18.23 -8.83 1.24
N PHE A 724 18.02 -9.79 2.13
CA PHE A 724 18.82 -9.98 3.33
C PHE A 724 20.28 -10.35 3.00
N ALA A 725 20.47 -11.33 2.14
CA ALA A 725 21.79 -11.77 1.70
C ALA A 725 22.54 -10.63 1.00
N PHE A 726 21.86 -9.85 0.16
CA PHE A 726 22.44 -8.73 -0.53
C PHE A 726 22.88 -7.61 0.44
N MET A 727 22.05 -7.27 1.43
CA MET A 727 22.42 -6.27 2.45
C MET A 727 23.64 -6.70 3.25
N LEU A 728 23.71 -7.96 3.68
CA LEU A 728 24.89 -8.51 4.36
C LEU A 728 26.14 -8.45 3.48
N PHE A 729 26.01 -8.91 2.24
CA PHE A 729 27.11 -8.87 1.28
C PHE A 729 27.61 -7.45 1.05
N LEU A 730 26.69 -6.51 0.73
CA LEU A 730 27.04 -5.13 0.44
C LEU A 730 27.68 -4.43 1.64
N SER A 731 27.10 -4.59 2.84
CA SER A 731 27.64 -3.99 4.07
C SER A 731 29.04 -4.53 4.40
N TYR A 732 29.24 -5.83 4.24
CA TYR A 732 30.53 -6.47 4.52
C TYR A 732 31.62 -5.98 3.59
N PHE A 733 31.40 -6.07 2.27
CA PHE A 733 32.42 -5.69 1.28
C PHE A 733 32.70 -4.19 1.26
N THR A 734 31.68 -3.35 1.45
CA THR A 734 31.88 -1.90 1.54
C THR A 734 32.63 -1.51 2.82
N GLY A 735 32.28 -2.15 3.95
CA GLY A 735 32.99 -1.94 5.20
C GLY A 735 34.47 -2.33 5.11
N MET A 736 34.79 -3.49 4.52
CA MET A 736 36.17 -3.96 4.29
C MET A 736 36.94 -2.99 3.39
N ALA A 737 36.33 -2.54 2.29
CA ALA A 737 36.95 -1.57 1.38
C ALA A 737 37.26 -0.24 2.10
N VAL A 738 36.31 0.28 2.87
CA VAL A 738 36.49 1.53 3.64
C VAL A 738 37.58 1.36 4.71
N TYR A 739 37.62 0.23 5.41
CA TYR A 739 38.67 -0.06 6.38
C TYR A 739 40.04 -0.07 5.73
N ALA A 740 40.18 -0.80 4.61
CA ALA A 740 41.44 -0.89 3.87
C ALA A 740 41.92 0.49 3.35
N LEU A 741 40.99 1.29 2.79
CA LEU A 741 41.27 2.64 2.30
C LEU A 741 41.66 3.59 3.45
N ALA A 742 40.94 3.58 4.57
CA ALA A 742 41.22 4.41 5.73
C ALA A 742 42.60 4.08 6.31
N ARG A 743 42.94 2.77 6.43
CA ARG A 743 44.28 2.33 6.90
C ARG A 743 45.38 2.71 5.94
N ALA A 744 45.16 2.61 4.62
CA ALA A 744 46.13 3.04 3.61
C ALA A 744 46.35 4.56 3.62
N ALA A 745 45.32 5.34 3.97
CA ALA A 745 45.37 6.80 4.12
C ALA A 745 46.01 7.26 5.46
N GLY A 746 46.38 6.32 6.34
CA GLY A 746 46.97 6.64 7.65
C GLY A 746 46.01 7.21 8.68
N ILE A 747 44.71 6.92 8.52
CA ILE A 747 43.65 7.38 9.43
C ILE A 747 43.47 6.42 10.59
#